data_ee6c0054a24d0eb1b18fd83269fb5ed5
#
_entry.id   ee6c0054a24d0eb1b18fd83269fb5ed5
#
_cell.length_a   1.000
_cell.length_b   1.000
_cell.length_c   1.000
_cell.angle_alpha   90.00
_cell.angle_beta   90.00
_cell.angle_gamma   90.00
#
_symmetry.space_group_name_H-M   'P 1'
#
loop_
_entity.id
_entity.type
_entity.pdbx_description
1 polymer ?
#
loop_
_entity_poly.entity_id
_entity_poly.type
_entity_poly.pdbx_seq_one_letter_code
_entity_poly.pdbx_strand_id
1 'polypeptide(L)'
;MVLDDVGFAQLGCFGSDLRTPNLDALAERGLRYTNFHTTSLCSPTRACLLTGRNHHANGMGRIIELATGFPGYDARIPHANGMLSEVLVDAGYAAWAVGKWHLTPVEECHVGATRERWPLGRGFERFYGFFEGETHQFAPALLCDNHVVAPPGRWEDGYHLTTDLVGQAMGLVDDLRAVDADKPFFLYLCPGACHSPHQPPPSWVEAERGRFDGGWDAWRDATFARQLAAGIVPAGTELSPRPDWVPAWSSLSADQQRLYARYMEAFAGFLAHTDHELGRFVSFLAERGELDNTLLVVLSDNGASSEGGPGGSTNDIRNWNLAPSTLEEGLIRLEQIGGPWCHNNYPWGWTVAGNTPFRRWKREVHEGGVADPLLVHWPAGIGADERGDGLRRQYVHAIDLFPTVLEAAGVESPTELRGVVQRHLDGVSFEATFGDAAAPDRHTRQYYEMFGCRALYDDGWKAVTWHPIADERTPLEDDQWELYHVAVDPSECHDLASVEPERLGAMVEWWWEEAERNQVLPLDCAPFGELFEGRHPSIPPRNRYVYRPDRPPVPEALAANVRNRSHVVTAEVVVPENPAAVSTQPPGGWSSAHSSGVGGVAQGRGAAAAEAAGAGGGPEGGGGLEGVLASQGSGLGGWVLYVEDDRLRYAHNRSSYEWHRITSEEVIPPGEHRLAFRFTRTGDHRGTGELLVDGEVVGTGEIPDFTPLRFSLTGAGLTCGYSEGLPVCPEHTAPFRFTGTIHRVVIDVDGEPHVDPDAEAQAGITTQ
;
A
#
# COMPACT_ATOMS: atom_id res chain seq x y z
N MET A 1 13.33 8.13 -1.57
CA MET A 1 12.38 7.68 -0.52
C MET A 1 10.99 8.13 -0.93
N VAL A 2 10.04 7.22 -1.02
CA VAL A 2 8.67 7.53 -1.45
C VAL A 2 7.72 7.20 -0.31
N LEU A 3 7.12 8.24 0.27
CA LEU A 3 6.02 8.11 1.21
C LEU A 3 4.74 7.78 0.43
N ASP A 4 3.77 7.17 1.10
CA ASP A 4 2.53 6.66 0.52
C ASP A 4 1.34 7.35 1.19
N ASP A 5 0.47 8.00 0.43
CA ASP A 5 -0.74 8.70 0.93
C ASP A 5 -0.45 9.85 1.94
N VAL A 6 0.70 10.50 1.85
CA VAL A 6 1.05 11.63 2.71
C VAL A 6 0.75 12.94 1.99
N GLY A 7 -0.33 13.62 2.39
CA GLY A 7 -0.75 14.88 1.79
C GLY A 7 0.20 16.04 2.10
N PHE A 8 0.07 17.12 1.33
CA PHE A 8 0.95 18.30 1.37
C PHE A 8 1.10 18.91 2.77
N ALA A 9 0.05 18.90 3.58
CA ALA A 9 0.03 19.48 4.91
C ALA A 9 0.43 18.51 6.03
N GLN A 10 0.93 17.32 5.72
CA GLN A 10 1.19 16.31 6.75
C GLN A 10 2.67 16.23 7.18
N LEU A 11 3.58 16.97 6.53
CA LEU A 11 4.97 17.09 6.99
C LEU A 11 5.21 18.41 7.71
N GLY A 12 6.00 18.40 8.79
CA GLY A 12 6.32 19.60 9.59
C GLY A 12 6.94 20.71 8.77
N CYS A 13 7.87 20.38 7.89
CA CYS A 13 8.52 21.33 6.97
C CYS A 13 7.57 21.94 5.92
N PHE A 14 6.34 21.42 5.76
CA PHE A 14 5.25 21.99 4.97
C PHE A 14 4.13 22.60 5.82
N GLY A 15 4.39 22.93 7.09
CA GLY A 15 3.48 23.66 7.96
C GLY A 15 2.65 22.78 8.91
N SER A 16 2.81 21.47 8.91
CA SER A 16 2.16 20.55 9.84
C SER A 16 2.64 20.76 11.29
N ASP A 17 1.86 20.28 12.25
CA ASP A 17 2.32 20.04 13.62
C ASP A 17 2.47 18.54 13.90
N LEU A 18 2.29 17.68 12.88
CA LEU A 18 2.65 16.28 12.97
C LEU A 18 4.17 16.14 13.17
N ARG A 19 4.56 15.08 13.88
CA ARG A 19 5.95 14.92 14.33
C ARG A 19 6.81 14.28 13.25
N THR A 20 7.51 15.11 12.47
CA THR A 20 8.45 14.68 11.43
C THR A 20 9.84 15.33 11.59
N PRO A 21 10.46 15.28 12.79
CA PRO A 21 11.67 16.06 13.07
C PRO A 21 12.87 15.67 12.21
N ASN A 22 12.96 14.44 11.72
CA ASN A 22 14.07 13.99 10.87
C ASN A 22 13.92 14.51 9.43
N LEU A 23 12.72 14.46 8.87
CA LEU A 23 12.42 15.06 7.56
C LEU A 23 12.52 16.59 7.62
N ASP A 24 12.07 17.20 8.73
CA ASP A 24 12.23 18.65 8.95
C ASP A 24 13.71 19.06 8.98
N ALA A 25 14.57 18.28 9.64
CA ALA A 25 16.00 18.53 9.66
C ALA A 25 16.69 18.34 8.28
N LEU A 26 16.19 17.41 7.45
CA LEU A 26 16.63 17.29 6.06
C LEU A 26 16.20 18.53 5.24
N ALA A 27 14.97 18.98 5.42
CA ALA A 27 14.41 20.15 4.75
C ALA A 27 15.16 21.45 5.13
N GLU A 28 15.57 21.60 6.39
CA GLU A 28 16.36 22.75 6.86
C GLU A 28 17.73 22.85 6.17
N ARG A 29 18.30 21.72 5.77
CA ARG A 29 19.61 21.61 5.12
C ARG A 29 19.55 21.28 3.64
N GLY A 30 18.34 21.09 3.10
CA GLY A 30 18.05 20.78 1.71
C GLY A 30 17.14 21.80 1.05
N LEU A 31 16.41 21.35 0.06
CA LEU A 31 15.43 22.10 -0.71
C LEU A 31 14.03 21.54 -0.51
N ARG A 32 13.03 22.42 -0.44
CA ARG A 32 11.61 22.09 -0.40
C ARG A 32 10.93 22.63 -1.66
N TYR A 33 10.35 21.74 -2.44
CA TYR A 33 9.58 22.12 -3.62
C TYR A 33 8.12 22.29 -3.21
N THR A 34 7.60 23.50 -3.33
CA THR A 34 6.22 23.83 -2.94
C THR A 34 5.24 23.75 -4.10
N ASN A 35 5.72 23.36 -5.27
CA ASN A 35 4.96 23.25 -6.52
C ASN A 35 5.35 21.95 -7.27
N PHE A 36 5.50 20.86 -6.49
CA PHE A 36 5.74 19.52 -7.02
C PHE A 36 4.42 18.79 -7.20
N HIS A 37 4.30 18.06 -8.31
CA HIS A 37 3.08 17.36 -8.70
C HIS A 37 3.29 15.88 -9.02
N THR A 38 2.27 15.10 -8.74
CA THR A 38 2.17 13.66 -9.00
C THR A 38 0.99 13.34 -9.91
N THR A 39 0.58 12.07 -10.00
CA THR A 39 -0.55 11.63 -10.86
C THR A 39 -1.84 11.35 -10.10
N SER A 40 -1.95 11.73 -8.85
CA SER A 40 -3.05 11.45 -7.91
C SER A 40 -3.23 10.01 -7.44
N LEU A 41 -2.41 9.04 -7.91
CA LEU A 41 -2.43 7.65 -7.45
C LEU A 41 -1.03 7.02 -7.45
N CYS A 42 -0.84 6.04 -6.54
CA CYS A 42 0.46 5.44 -6.25
C CYS A 42 1.12 4.71 -7.45
N SER A 43 0.51 3.67 -8.07
CA SER A 43 1.12 2.97 -9.21
C SER A 43 1.45 3.89 -10.37
N PRO A 44 0.53 4.79 -10.80
CA PRO A 44 0.81 5.76 -11.86
C PRO A 44 2.01 6.66 -11.55
N THR A 45 2.06 7.25 -10.35
CA THR A 45 3.19 8.11 -9.93
C THR A 45 4.51 7.33 -9.87
N ARG A 46 4.51 6.12 -9.30
CA ARG A 46 5.71 5.26 -9.22
C ARG A 46 6.24 4.89 -10.60
N ALA A 47 5.35 4.65 -11.57
CA ALA A 47 5.73 4.44 -12.97
C ALA A 47 6.37 5.69 -13.58
N CYS A 48 5.81 6.88 -13.33
CA CYS A 48 6.37 8.15 -13.75
C CYS A 48 7.78 8.38 -13.19
N LEU A 49 7.96 8.20 -11.89
CA LEU A 49 9.24 8.36 -11.18
C LEU A 49 10.35 7.50 -11.79
N LEU A 50 10.06 6.23 -12.05
CA LEU A 50 11.05 5.27 -12.50
C LEU A 50 11.33 5.31 -13.99
N THR A 51 10.45 5.89 -14.82
CA THR A 51 10.58 5.87 -16.27
C THR A 51 10.80 7.24 -16.91
N GLY A 52 10.44 8.34 -16.23
CA GLY A 52 10.46 9.69 -16.79
C GLY A 52 9.43 9.91 -17.89
N ARG A 53 8.37 9.10 -17.90
CA ARG A 53 7.29 9.14 -18.91
C ARG A 53 5.94 9.16 -18.23
N ASN A 54 4.97 9.78 -18.91
CA ASN A 54 3.61 9.88 -18.42
C ASN A 54 2.99 8.49 -18.15
N HIS A 55 2.10 8.44 -17.16
CA HIS A 55 1.56 7.19 -16.63
C HIS A 55 0.82 6.35 -17.65
N HIS A 56 0.01 6.93 -18.56
CA HIS A 56 -0.65 6.18 -19.62
C HIS A 56 0.34 5.62 -20.66
N ALA A 57 1.42 6.36 -20.97
CA ALA A 57 2.49 5.84 -21.82
C ALA A 57 3.19 4.63 -21.20
N ASN A 58 3.06 4.45 -19.88
CA ASN A 58 3.52 3.30 -19.10
C ASN A 58 2.48 2.18 -18.96
N GLY A 59 1.28 2.33 -19.54
CA GLY A 59 0.17 1.41 -19.31
C GLY A 59 -0.46 1.55 -17.91
N MET A 60 -0.10 2.60 -17.15
CA MET A 60 -0.47 2.83 -15.75
C MET A 60 -1.48 3.97 -15.63
N GLY A 61 -2.50 4.02 -16.49
CA GLY A 61 -3.59 4.97 -16.35
C GLY A 61 -4.41 4.78 -15.07
N ARG A 62 -4.20 3.65 -14.37
CA ARG A 62 -4.80 3.30 -13.06
C ARG A 62 -3.83 2.48 -12.24
N ILE A 63 -4.22 2.16 -11.00
CA ILE A 63 -3.48 1.19 -10.18
C ILE A 63 -3.59 -0.22 -10.77
N ILE A 64 -2.65 -1.08 -10.42
CA ILE A 64 -2.55 -2.43 -11.00
C ILE A 64 -3.81 -3.29 -10.73
N GLU A 65 -4.50 -3.06 -9.63
CA GLU A 65 -5.74 -3.75 -9.24
C GLU A 65 -6.92 -3.40 -10.12
N LEU A 66 -6.89 -2.24 -10.80
CA LEU A 66 -7.94 -1.73 -11.67
C LEU A 66 -7.52 -1.68 -13.15
N ALA A 67 -6.47 -2.44 -13.50
CA ALA A 67 -6.01 -2.54 -14.88
C ALA A 67 -7.09 -3.09 -15.82
N THR A 68 -7.11 -2.60 -17.07
CA THR A 68 -8.05 -3.00 -18.11
C THR A 68 -7.32 -3.49 -19.38
N GLY A 69 -8.04 -3.80 -20.43
CA GLY A 69 -7.45 -4.31 -21.68
C GLY A 69 -6.87 -3.25 -22.61
N PHE A 70 -7.01 -1.96 -22.30
CA PHE A 70 -6.47 -0.89 -23.14
C PHE A 70 -5.00 -0.63 -22.86
N PRO A 71 -4.16 -0.33 -23.88
CA PRO A 71 -2.71 -0.17 -23.72
C PRO A 71 -2.30 0.88 -22.68
N GLY A 72 -3.05 1.98 -22.54
CA GLY A 72 -2.80 3.01 -21.53
C GLY A 72 -3.18 2.59 -20.10
N TYR A 73 -3.85 1.44 -19.91
CA TYR A 73 -4.45 1.01 -18.66
C TYR A 73 -4.18 -0.47 -18.29
N ASP A 74 -3.26 -1.13 -18.97
CA ASP A 74 -3.05 -2.58 -18.85
C ASP A 74 -2.06 -2.99 -17.75
N ALA A 75 -1.56 -2.03 -16.98
CA ALA A 75 -0.55 -2.18 -15.94
C ALA A 75 0.77 -2.83 -16.42
N ARG A 76 1.08 -2.78 -17.72
CA ARG A 76 2.26 -3.41 -18.32
C ARG A 76 3.25 -2.37 -18.83
N ILE A 77 4.17 -1.94 -17.97
CA ILE A 77 5.21 -0.99 -18.36
C ILE A 77 6.09 -1.62 -19.46
N PRO A 78 6.08 -1.06 -20.70
CA PRO A 78 6.85 -1.64 -21.79
C PRO A 78 8.37 -1.46 -21.58
N HIS A 79 9.18 -2.38 -22.09
CA HIS A 79 10.65 -2.26 -22.05
C HIS A 79 11.19 -1.07 -22.87
N ALA A 80 10.40 -0.53 -23.79
CA ALA A 80 10.70 0.72 -24.48
C ALA A 80 10.63 1.95 -23.56
N ASN A 81 10.08 1.77 -22.34
CA ASN A 81 10.12 2.72 -21.24
C ASN A 81 11.06 2.15 -20.17
N GLY A 82 12.37 2.24 -20.42
CA GLY A 82 13.41 1.77 -19.49
C GLY A 82 13.29 2.46 -18.15
N MET A 83 13.54 1.71 -17.08
CA MET A 83 13.50 2.24 -15.73
C MET A 83 14.86 2.82 -15.32
N LEU A 84 14.85 3.74 -14.36
CA LEU A 84 16.03 4.37 -13.80
C LEU A 84 17.03 3.33 -13.28
N SER A 85 16.56 2.24 -12.67
CA SER A 85 17.35 1.09 -12.23
C SER A 85 18.11 0.44 -13.39
N GLU A 86 17.45 0.22 -14.54
CA GLU A 86 18.07 -0.39 -15.71
C GLU A 86 19.20 0.50 -16.28
N VAL A 87 18.96 1.81 -16.36
CA VAL A 87 19.94 2.78 -16.88
C VAL A 87 21.12 2.93 -15.93
N LEU A 88 20.88 3.06 -14.63
CA LEU A 88 21.94 3.25 -13.65
C LEU A 88 22.81 2.01 -13.46
N VAL A 89 22.24 0.79 -13.53
CA VAL A 89 23.02 -0.45 -13.50
C VAL A 89 23.94 -0.54 -14.72
N ASP A 90 23.45 -0.20 -15.91
CA ASP A 90 24.27 -0.18 -17.12
C ASP A 90 25.37 0.93 -17.05
N ALA A 91 25.16 1.97 -16.22
CA ALA A 91 26.15 3.00 -15.90
C ALA A 91 27.09 2.63 -14.74
N GLY A 92 26.97 1.43 -14.17
CA GLY A 92 27.88 0.91 -13.13
C GLY A 92 27.41 1.08 -11.69
N TYR A 93 26.18 1.54 -11.46
CA TYR A 93 25.58 1.64 -10.13
C TYR A 93 25.14 0.25 -9.62
N ALA A 94 25.13 0.05 -8.31
CA ALA A 94 24.27 -0.95 -7.69
C ALA A 94 22.86 -0.39 -7.59
N ALA A 95 21.82 -1.19 -7.90
CA ALA A 95 20.43 -0.73 -7.84
C ALA A 95 19.56 -1.67 -6.99
N TRP A 96 18.88 -1.11 -5.99
CA TRP A 96 18.08 -1.87 -5.04
C TRP A 96 16.70 -1.23 -4.83
N ALA A 97 15.67 -2.06 -4.73
CA ALA A 97 14.34 -1.64 -4.32
C ALA A 97 13.99 -2.26 -2.97
N VAL A 98 13.51 -1.44 -2.03
CA VAL A 98 13.12 -1.88 -0.68
C VAL A 98 11.75 -1.30 -0.34
N GLY A 99 10.78 -2.19 -0.06
CA GLY A 99 9.42 -1.83 0.34
C GLY A 99 8.36 -2.05 -0.74
N LYS A 100 7.40 -1.14 -0.84
CA LYS A 100 6.27 -1.20 -1.78
C LYS A 100 6.74 -1.09 -3.22
N TRP A 101 6.33 -2.06 -4.05
CA TRP A 101 6.60 -2.04 -5.48
C TRP A 101 5.44 -1.47 -6.30
N HIS A 102 4.29 -2.12 -6.28
CA HIS A 102 3.01 -1.73 -6.88
C HIS A 102 3.06 -1.44 -8.40
N LEU A 103 3.93 -2.13 -9.15
CA LEU A 103 4.12 -1.95 -10.60
C LEU A 103 4.11 -3.26 -11.39
N THR A 104 3.80 -4.39 -10.76
CA THR A 104 3.62 -5.67 -11.43
C THR A 104 2.13 -5.93 -11.60
N PRO A 105 1.63 -6.27 -12.81
CA PRO A 105 0.23 -6.64 -13.01
C PRO A 105 -0.20 -7.72 -12.01
N VAL A 106 -1.40 -7.58 -11.43
CA VAL A 106 -1.89 -8.49 -10.38
C VAL A 106 -1.82 -9.97 -10.81
N GLU A 107 -2.13 -10.26 -12.07
CA GLU A 107 -2.06 -11.60 -12.63
C GLU A 107 -0.63 -12.14 -12.79
N GLU A 108 0.39 -11.33 -12.58
CA GLU A 108 1.81 -11.71 -12.58
C GLU A 108 2.42 -11.72 -11.16
N CYS A 109 1.67 -11.32 -10.11
CA CYS A 109 2.12 -11.31 -8.72
C CYS A 109 2.10 -12.71 -8.09
N HIS A 110 2.66 -13.71 -8.74
CA HIS A 110 2.72 -15.08 -8.22
C HIS A 110 3.92 -15.87 -8.72
N VAL A 111 4.34 -16.89 -7.97
CA VAL A 111 5.57 -17.66 -8.23
C VAL A 111 5.61 -18.41 -9.56
N GLY A 112 4.47 -18.62 -10.21
CA GLY A 112 4.36 -19.27 -11.52
C GLY A 112 4.38 -18.32 -12.71
N ALA A 113 4.38 -16.99 -12.48
CA ALA A 113 4.41 -16.00 -13.54
C ALA A 113 5.82 -15.83 -14.13
N THR A 114 5.89 -15.16 -15.30
CA THR A 114 7.17 -14.61 -15.76
C THR A 114 7.63 -13.53 -14.78
N ARG A 115 8.92 -13.27 -14.75
CA ARG A 115 9.48 -12.25 -13.83
C ARG A 115 9.97 -11.00 -14.55
N GLU A 116 9.51 -10.82 -15.79
CA GLU A 116 9.94 -9.70 -16.63
C GLU A 116 9.56 -8.34 -16.05
N ARG A 117 8.42 -8.28 -15.34
CA ARG A 117 7.89 -7.05 -14.72
C ARG A 117 8.07 -7.01 -13.21
N TRP A 118 8.74 -8.01 -12.64
CA TRP A 118 9.18 -7.99 -11.25
C TRP A 118 10.37 -7.04 -11.08
N PRO A 119 10.66 -6.54 -9.87
CA PRO A 119 11.76 -5.58 -9.67
C PRO A 119 13.09 -6.01 -10.30
N LEU A 120 13.49 -7.28 -10.14
CA LEU A 120 14.74 -7.78 -10.71
C LEU A 120 14.69 -7.84 -12.25
N GLY A 121 13.52 -8.14 -12.83
CA GLY A 121 13.30 -8.09 -14.28
C GLY A 121 13.35 -6.67 -14.86
N ARG A 122 13.23 -5.66 -14.01
CA ARG A 122 13.29 -4.24 -14.34
C ARG A 122 14.55 -3.56 -13.79
N GLY A 123 15.65 -4.32 -13.72
CA GLY A 123 16.99 -3.79 -13.51
C GLY A 123 17.43 -3.62 -12.07
N PHE A 124 16.60 -3.85 -11.06
CA PHE A 124 17.08 -3.91 -9.70
C PHE A 124 17.87 -5.20 -9.46
N GLU A 125 19.03 -5.11 -8.82
CA GLU A 125 19.86 -6.27 -8.48
C GLU A 125 19.35 -6.99 -7.22
N ARG A 126 18.67 -6.25 -6.32
CA ARG A 126 18.06 -6.78 -5.11
C ARG A 126 16.69 -6.13 -4.90
N PHE A 127 15.79 -6.92 -4.33
CA PHE A 127 14.46 -6.49 -3.88
C PHE A 127 14.14 -7.08 -2.52
N TYR A 128 13.61 -6.28 -1.61
CA TYR A 128 13.01 -6.74 -0.38
C TYR A 128 11.77 -5.91 -0.07
N GLY A 129 10.58 -6.52 -0.05
CA GLY A 129 9.34 -5.78 0.14
C GLY A 129 8.09 -6.56 -0.27
N PHE A 130 7.10 -5.85 -0.81
CA PHE A 130 5.81 -6.42 -1.19
C PHE A 130 5.33 -5.86 -2.54
N PHE A 131 4.46 -6.62 -3.23
CA PHE A 131 4.03 -6.28 -4.59
C PHE A 131 2.80 -5.39 -4.65
N GLU A 132 1.84 -5.60 -3.76
CA GLU A 132 0.50 -4.99 -3.80
C GLU A 132 0.50 -3.55 -3.29
N GLY A 133 -0.66 -2.88 -3.39
CA GLY A 133 -0.83 -1.49 -2.94
C GLY A 133 -0.63 -1.30 -1.45
N GLU A 134 -0.93 -2.34 -0.67
CA GLU A 134 -0.84 -2.33 0.79
C GLU A 134 -0.42 -3.68 1.34
N THR A 135 0.04 -3.70 2.59
CA THR A 135 0.31 -4.92 3.34
C THR A 135 0.19 -4.67 4.84
N HIS A 136 0.03 -5.73 5.60
CA HIS A 136 -0.07 -5.65 7.06
C HIS A 136 1.28 -5.28 7.71
N GLN A 137 1.33 -4.25 8.55
CA GLN A 137 2.60 -3.73 9.07
C GLN A 137 3.27 -4.65 10.10
N PHE A 138 2.49 -5.50 10.77
CA PHE A 138 2.97 -6.46 11.76
C PHE A 138 3.12 -7.89 11.21
N ALA A 139 2.48 -8.19 10.08
CA ALA A 139 2.46 -9.52 9.47
C ALA A 139 2.41 -9.39 7.94
N PRO A 140 3.41 -8.77 7.31
CA PRO A 140 3.40 -8.46 5.88
C PRO A 140 3.58 -9.69 5.01
N ALA A 141 3.03 -9.62 3.78
CA ALA A 141 3.35 -10.56 2.71
C ALA A 141 4.65 -10.12 2.03
N LEU A 142 5.76 -10.77 2.33
CA LEU A 142 7.09 -10.35 1.91
C LEU A 142 7.68 -11.17 0.78
N LEU A 143 8.47 -10.48 -0.05
CA LEU A 143 9.36 -11.07 -1.03
C LEU A 143 10.81 -10.64 -0.77
N CYS A 144 11.74 -11.55 -0.98
CA CYS A 144 13.16 -11.27 -1.10
C CYS A 144 13.61 -11.70 -2.49
N ASP A 145 14.05 -10.75 -3.29
CA ASP A 145 14.36 -10.94 -4.71
C ASP A 145 13.13 -11.54 -5.45
N ASN A 146 13.24 -12.79 -5.91
CA ASN A 146 12.15 -13.47 -6.62
C ASN A 146 11.47 -14.57 -5.77
N HIS A 147 11.54 -14.48 -4.44
CA HIS A 147 11.04 -15.52 -3.53
C HIS A 147 10.13 -14.91 -2.46
N VAL A 148 9.01 -15.55 -2.19
CA VAL A 148 8.19 -15.24 -1.02
C VAL A 148 8.95 -15.68 0.23
N VAL A 149 9.01 -14.82 1.23
CA VAL A 149 9.70 -15.05 2.51
C VAL A 149 8.80 -14.70 3.68
N ALA A 150 8.98 -15.39 4.79
CA ALA A 150 8.34 -15.01 6.04
C ALA A 150 9.04 -13.79 6.65
N PRO A 151 8.31 -12.94 7.41
CA PRO A 151 8.93 -11.89 8.22
C PRO A 151 10.01 -12.48 9.15
N PRO A 152 11.12 -11.77 9.39
CA PRO A 152 12.23 -12.28 10.20
C PRO A 152 11.90 -12.35 11.71
N GLY A 153 10.78 -11.81 12.14
CA GLY A 153 10.32 -11.80 13.50
C GLY A 153 8.80 -11.78 13.59
N ARG A 154 8.29 -11.90 14.81
CA ARG A 154 6.85 -11.84 15.09
C ARG A 154 6.52 -10.48 15.73
N TRP A 155 5.31 -9.99 15.49
CA TRP A 155 4.88 -8.71 16.05
C TRP A 155 4.84 -8.71 17.60
N GLU A 156 4.52 -9.87 18.20
CA GLU A 156 4.56 -10.04 19.66
C GLU A 156 5.96 -9.89 20.25
N ASP A 157 6.99 -10.13 19.43
CA ASP A 157 8.40 -9.97 19.77
C ASP A 157 8.97 -8.61 19.32
N GLY A 158 8.09 -7.69 18.87
CA GLY A 158 8.45 -6.32 18.47
C GLY A 158 8.75 -6.13 16.98
N TYR A 159 8.45 -7.09 16.10
CA TYR A 159 8.60 -6.91 14.66
C TYR A 159 7.66 -5.82 14.12
N HIS A 160 8.18 -4.99 13.24
CA HIS A 160 7.42 -4.01 12.46
C HIS A 160 8.05 -3.82 11.08
N LEU A 161 7.21 -3.77 10.03
CA LEU A 161 7.66 -3.73 8.64
C LEU A 161 8.59 -2.55 8.34
N THR A 162 8.24 -1.31 8.71
CA THR A 162 9.06 -0.13 8.41
C THR A 162 10.45 -0.24 9.04
N THR A 163 10.55 -0.76 10.27
CA THR A 163 11.84 -0.99 10.95
C THR A 163 12.69 -2.02 10.23
N ASP A 164 12.06 -3.11 9.75
CA ASP A 164 12.72 -4.17 8.98
C ASP A 164 13.21 -3.63 7.62
N LEU A 165 12.37 -2.96 6.85
CA LEU A 165 12.73 -2.39 5.55
C LEU A 165 13.94 -1.45 5.66
N VAL A 166 13.95 -0.57 6.64
CA VAL A 166 15.10 0.33 6.89
C VAL A 166 16.33 -0.47 7.29
N GLY A 167 16.19 -1.51 8.12
CA GLY A 167 17.29 -2.42 8.46
C GLY A 167 17.89 -3.11 7.23
N GLN A 168 17.05 -3.59 6.31
CA GLN A 168 17.48 -4.19 5.04
C GLN A 168 18.22 -3.17 4.16
N ALA A 169 17.69 -1.95 4.03
CA ALA A 169 18.32 -0.89 3.26
C ALA A 169 19.73 -0.56 3.79
N MET A 170 19.89 -0.47 5.12
CA MET A 170 21.20 -0.26 5.76
C MET A 170 22.17 -1.43 5.48
N GLY A 171 21.66 -2.67 5.57
CA GLY A 171 22.45 -3.88 5.29
C GLY A 171 22.96 -3.92 3.85
N LEU A 172 22.15 -3.53 2.87
CA LEU A 172 22.58 -3.48 1.45
C LEU A 172 23.72 -2.48 1.23
N VAL A 173 23.70 -1.34 1.89
CA VAL A 173 24.80 -0.35 1.82
C VAL A 173 26.05 -0.92 2.48
N ASP A 174 25.97 -1.50 3.69
CA ASP A 174 27.12 -2.09 4.38
C ASP A 174 27.72 -3.26 3.58
N ASP A 175 26.90 -4.14 3.00
CA ASP A 175 27.36 -5.26 2.16
C ASP A 175 28.11 -4.75 0.92
N LEU A 176 27.59 -3.70 0.25
CA LEU A 176 28.30 -3.09 -0.88
C LEU A 176 29.65 -2.51 -0.45
N ARG A 177 29.66 -1.73 0.62
CA ARG A 177 30.89 -1.07 1.11
C ARG A 177 31.94 -2.06 1.62
N ALA A 178 31.52 -3.22 2.07
CA ALA A 178 32.45 -4.30 2.46
C ALA A 178 33.21 -4.89 1.28
N VAL A 179 32.69 -4.79 0.05
CA VAL A 179 33.26 -5.39 -1.17
C VAL A 179 33.85 -4.31 -2.10
N ASP A 180 33.13 -3.22 -2.29
CA ASP A 180 33.49 -2.12 -3.18
C ASP A 180 33.13 -0.78 -2.54
N ALA A 181 34.17 -0.10 -2.03
CA ALA A 181 34.00 1.15 -1.30
C ALA A 181 33.54 2.33 -2.22
N ASP A 182 33.83 2.26 -3.51
CA ASP A 182 33.65 3.37 -4.45
C ASP A 182 32.46 3.18 -5.39
N LYS A 183 31.88 1.97 -5.46
CA LYS A 183 30.74 1.71 -6.35
C LYS A 183 29.53 2.53 -5.93
N PRO A 184 28.98 3.40 -6.82
CA PRO A 184 27.78 4.16 -6.49
C PRO A 184 26.55 3.24 -6.39
N PHE A 185 25.53 3.69 -5.65
CA PHE A 185 24.27 2.95 -5.52
C PHE A 185 23.04 3.81 -5.80
N PHE A 186 21.99 3.17 -6.26
CA PHE A 186 20.64 3.67 -6.37
C PHE A 186 19.72 2.85 -5.46
N LEU A 187 19.12 3.49 -4.48
CA LEU A 187 18.16 2.86 -3.57
C LEU A 187 16.78 3.48 -3.74
N TYR A 188 15.81 2.67 -4.15
CA TYR A 188 14.38 3.00 -4.19
C TYR A 188 13.73 2.48 -2.91
N LEU A 189 13.64 3.35 -1.88
CA LEU A 189 13.10 3.02 -0.55
C LEU A 189 11.67 3.52 -0.40
N CYS A 190 10.71 2.59 -0.27
CA CYS A 190 9.29 2.83 -0.25
C CYS A 190 8.63 2.09 0.93
N PRO A 191 8.57 2.68 2.14
CA PRO A 191 8.08 1.98 3.34
C PRO A 191 6.61 1.54 3.25
N GLY A 192 5.81 2.07 2.28
CA GLY A 192 4.37 1.82 2.21
C GLY A 192 3.58 2.57 3.28
N ALA A 193 4.25 3.38 4.06
CA ALA A 193 3.65 4.27 5.05
C ALA A 193 3.51 5.69 4.45
N CYS A 194 2.37 6.37 4.64
CA CYS A 194 1.32 6.03 5.61
C CYS A 194 0.02 5.51 4.97
N HIS A 195 0.09 4.69 3.93
CA HIS A 195 -1.10 4.01 3.41
C HIS A 195 -1.77 3.17 4.52
N SER A 196 -3.09 3.03 4.47
CA SER A 196 -3.83 2.09 5.30
C SER A 196 -3.27 0.65 5.12
N PRO A 197 -3.25 -0.18 6.18
CA PRO A 197 -3.65 0.07 7.56
C PRO A 197 -2.69 0.97 8.33
N HIS A 198 -3.21 1.95 9.06
CA HIS A 198 -2.39 2.80 9.92
C HIS A 198 -2.01 2.01 11.18
N GLN A 199 -0.93 1.26 11.14
CA GLN A 199 -0.53 0.30 12.17
C GLN A 199 0.90 0.56 12.69
N PRO A 200 1.15 1.67 13.41
CA PRO A 200 2.45 1.89 14.06
C PRO A 200 2.60 1.01 15.30
N PRO A 201 3.82 0.83 15.85
CA PRO A 201 3.98 0.24 17.17
C PRO A 201 3.14 0.98 18.21
N PRO A 202 2.49 0.29 19.18
CA PRO A 202 1.46 0.88 20.05
C PRO A 202 1.89 2.13 20.83
N SER A 203 3.16 2.22 21.22
CA SER A 203 3.71 3.40 21.93
C SER A 203 3.65 4.68 21.10
N TRP A 204 3.68 4.59 19.78
CA TRP A 204 3.60 5.74 18.89
C TRP A 204 2.17 6.28 18.82
N VAL A 205 1.15 5.41 18.81
CA VAL A 205 -0.26 5.85 18.89
C VAL A 205 -0.52 6.55 20.22
N GLU A 206 -0.03 5.97 21.33
CA GLU A 206 -0.21 6.55 22.66
C GLU A 206 0.49 7.91 22.81
N ALA A 207 1.61 8.14 22.13
CA ALA A 207 2.29 9.42 22.14
C ALA A 207 1.49 10.55 21.47
N GLU A 208 0.50 10.20 20.63
CA GLU A 208 -0.38 11.15 19.93
C GLU A 208 -1.73 11.37 20.64
N ARG A 209 -1.99 10.64 21.73
CA ARG A 209 -3.29 10.65 22.42
C ARG A 209 -3.73 12.06 22.83
N GLY A 210 -4.98 12.42 22.45
CA GLY A 210 -5.64 13.68 22.75
C GLY A 210 -5.20 14.89 21.92
N ARG A 211 -4.25 14.73 20.98
CA ARG A 211 -3.76 15.85 20.15
C ARG A 211 -4.79 16.33 19.13
N PHE A 212 -5.72 15.47 18.75
CA PHE A 212 -6.68 15.73 17.67
C PHE A 212 -8.11 15.99 18.17
N ASP A 213 -8.31 16.17 19.45
CA ASP A 213 -9.61 16.45 20.09
C ASP A 213 -10.23 17.77 19.59
N GLY A 214 -9.39 18.73 19.14
CA GLY A 214 -9.83 19.98 18.52
C GLY A 214 -10.44 19.83 17.12
N GLY A 215 -10.20 18.70 16.46
CA GLY A 215 -10.74 18.30 15.17
C GLY A 215 -10.10 18.94 13.96
N TRP A 216 -10.55 18.47 12.81
CA TRP A 216 -9.95 18.79 11.50
C TRP A 216 -10.10 20.24 11.06
N ASP A 217 -11.22 20.93 11.36
CA ASP A 217 -11.39 22.33 10.95
C ASP A 217 -10.35 23.24 11.65
N ALA A 218 -10.23 23.10 12.98
CA ALA A 218 -9.25 23.88 13.76
C ALA A 218 -7.79 23.53 13.41
N TRP A 219 -7.52 22.24 13.17
CA TRP A 219 -6.20 21.78 12.74
C TRP A 219 -5.82 22.37 11.37
N ARG A 220 -6.78 22.36 10.43
CA ARG A 220 -6.64 22.90 9.08
C ARG A 220 -6.35 24.40 9.10
N ASP A 221 -7.13 25.18 9.86
CA ASP A 221 -6.92 26.63 10.02
C ASP A 221 -5.52 26.93 10.61
N ALA A 222 -5.11 26.21 11.63
CA ALA A 222 -3.82 26.40 12.27
C ALA A 222 -2.65 26.03 11.34
N THR A 223 -2.78 24.95 10.56
CA THR A 223 -1.79 24.53 9.59
C THR A 223 -1.65 25.54 8.46
N PHE A 224 -2.77 26.01 7.92
CA PHE A 224 -2.76 27.05 6.90
C PHE A 224 -2.09 28.34 7.37
N ALA A 225 -2.36 28.77 8.60
CA ALA A 225 -1.69 29.93 9.18
C ALA A 225 -0.16 29.74 9.28
N ARG A 226 0.32 28.55 9.61
CA ARG A 226 1.75 28.21 9.61
C ARG A 226 2.34 28.20 8.20
N GLN A 227 1.63 27.66 7.21
CA GLN A 227 2.05 27.66 5.80
C GLN A 227 2.24 29.08 5.26
N LEU A 228 1.30 29.98 5.52
CA LEU A 228 1.41 31.41 5.17
C LEU A 228 2.60 32.08 5.86
N ALA A 229 2.77 31.85 7.17
CA ALA A 229 3.84 32.44 7.96
C ALA A 229 5.24 31.96 7.52
N ALA A 230 5.35 30.71 7.08
CA ALA A 230 6.60 30.11 6.59
C ALA A 230 6.86 30.36 5.08
N GLY A 231 5.93 31.01 4.36
CA GLY A 231 6.03 31.25 2.92
C GLY A 231 5.98 29.97 2.08
N ILE A 232 5.42 28.90 2.63
CA ILE A 232 5.17 27.62 1.92
C ILE A 232 4.17 27.84 0.79
N VAL A 233 3.13 28.62 1.06
CA VAL A 233 2.18 29.08 0.04
C VAL A 233 2.30 30.59 -0.18
N PRO A 234 1.95 31.11 -1.37
CA PRO A 234 2.02 32.55 -1.67
C PRO A 234 1.23 33.39 -0.66
N ALA A 235 1.74 34.60 -0.37
CA ALA A 235 0.99 35.58 0.41
C ALA A 235 -0.31 35.94 -0.34
N GLY A 236 -1.46 35.82 0.29
CA GLY A 236 -2.76 36.07 -0.33
C GLY A 236 -3.48 34.80 -0.81
N THR A 237 -2.86 33.62 -0.70
CA THR A 237 -3.57 32.36 -0.86
C THR A 237 -4.76 32.31 0.11
N GLU A 238 -5.90 31.87 -0.37
CA GLU A 238 -7.09 31.61 0.44
C GLU A 238 -7.17 30.13 0.76
N LEU A 239 -7.75 29.78 1.91
CA LEU A 239 -7.99 28.39 2.27
C LEU A 239 -9.17 27.85 1.46
N SER A 240 -8.99 26.76 0.71
CA SER A 240 -10.09 26.15 -0.05
C SER A 240 -11.26 25.79 0.88
N PRO A 241 -12.51 25.93 0.45
CA PRO A 241 -13.66 25.55 1.28
C PRO A 241 -13.66 24.05 1.52
N ARG A 242 -14.04 23.62 2.75
CA ARG A 242 -14.33 22.22 3.02
C ARG A 242 -15.54 21.81 2.19
N PRO A 243 -15.56 20.67 1.49
CA PRO A 243 -16.72 20.21 0.74
C PRO A 243 -17.97 20.10 1.61
N ASP A 244 -19.14 20.49 1.09
CA ASP A 244 -20.39 20.52 1.85
C ASP A 244 -20.82 19.16 2.39
N TRP A 245 -20.45 18.08 1.71
CA TRP A 245 -20.73 16.70 2.14
C TRP A 245 -19.77 16.17 3.22
N VAL A 246 -18.70 16.88 3.52
CA VAL A 246 -17.82 16.58 4.66
C VAL A 246 -18.33 17.38 5.86
N PRO A 247 -18.77 16.75 6.96
CA PRO A 247 -19.36 17.45 8.09
C PRO A 247 -18.35 18.35 8.80
N ALA A 248 -18.80 19.47 9.35
CA ALA A 248 -18.00 20.26 10.26
C ALA A 248 -17.73 19.47 11.55
N TRP A 249 -16.52 19.56 12.10
CA TRP A 249 -16.19 18.90 13.38
C TRP A 249 -17.19 19.20 14.49
N SER A 250 -17.60 20.46 14.59
CA SER A 250 -18.56 20.91 15.60
C SER A 250 -19.97 20.34 15.44
N SER A 251 -20.31 19.78 14.29
CA SER A 251 -21.59 19.13 14.04
C SER A 251 -21.63 17.66 14.43
N LEU A 252 -20.48 17.07 14.73
CA LEU A 252 -20.34 15.66 15.11
C LEU A 252 -20.75 15.44 16.58
N SER A 253 -21.29 14.25 16.87
CA SER A 253 -21.50 13.81 18.25
C SER A 253 -20.16 13.60 18.98
N ALA A 254 -20.17 13.66 20.30
CA ALA A 254 -18.99 13.43 21.11
C ALA A 254 -18.35 12.05 20.85
N ASP A 255 -19.14 11.04 20.58
CA ASP A 255 -18.66 9.69 20.23
C ASP A 255 -17.99 9.64 18.86
N GLN A 256 -18.54 10.34 17.85
CA GLN A 256 -17.88 10.49 16.55
C GLN A 256 -16.55 11.24 16.70
N GLN A 257 -16.53 12.38 17.40
CA GLN A 257 -15.32 13.16 17.62
C GLN A 257 -14.23 12.30 18.29
N ARG A 258 -14.60 11.53 19.32
CA ARG A 258 -13.68 10.63 20.03
C ARG A 258 -13.11 9.54 19.11
N LEU A 259 -13.95 8.90 18.29
CA LEU A 259 -13.52 7.86 17.36
C LEU A 259 -12.65 8.44 16.26
N TYR A 260 -13.06 9.56 15.66
CA TYR A 260 -12.36 10.18 14.54
C TYR A 260 -11.02 10.80 14.96
N ALA A 261 -10.91 11.32 16.17
CA ALA A 261 -9.64 11.73 16.73
C ALA A 261 -8.69 10.53 16.90
N ARG A 262 -9.21 9.37 17.37
CA ARG A 262 -8.40 8.16 17.54
C ARG A 262 -7.85 7.61 16.22
N TYR A 263 -8.60 7.68 15.13
CA TYR A 263 -8.08 7.32 13.81
C TYR A 263 -6.89 8.20 13.39
N MET A 264 -6.99 9.51 13.64
CA MET A 264 -5.91 10.44 13.33
C MET A 264 -4.69 10.26 14.24
N GLU A 265 -4.88 9.89 15.52
CA GLU A 265 -3.79 9.52 16.41
C GLU A 265 -2.99 8.32 15.87
N ALA A 266 -3.67 7.31 15.29
CA ALA A 266 -3.01 6.17 14.68
C ALA A 266 -2.21 6.57 13.42
N PHE A 267 -2.77 7.40 12.56
CA PHE A 267 -2.05 7.94 11.40
C PHE A 267 -0.84 8.77 11.82
N ALA A 268 -1.01 9.70 12.75
CA ALA A 268 0.07 10.56 13.25
C ALA A 268 1.19 9.75 13.90
N GLY A 269 0.84 8.72 14.67
CA GLY A 269 1.81 7.78 15.23
C GLY A 269 2.54 6.99 14.15
N PHE A 270 1.86 6.61 13.06
CA PHE A 270 2.46 5.89 11.95
C PHE A 270 3.44 6.76 11.16
N LEU A 271 3.07 8.01 10.88
CA LEU A 271 3.96 8.98 10.25
C LEU A 271 5.19 9.28 11.12
N ALA A 272 4.98 9.52 12.43
CA ALA A 272 6.08 9.79 13.36
C ALA A 272 7.05 8.61 13.49
N HIS A 273 6.54 7.37 13.51
CA HIS A 273 7.38 6.16 13.48
C HIS A 273 8.14 6.04 12.16
N THR A 274 7.51 6.33 11.04
CA THR A 274 8.15 6.30 9.72
C THR A 274 9.26 7.34 9.62
N ASP A 275 9.00 8.58 10.06
CA ASP A 275 10.03 9.64 10.16
C ASP A 275 11.21 9.19 11.01
N HIS A 276 10.95 8.56 12.16
CA HIS A 276 12.01 8.03 13.03
C HIS A 276 12.88 7.01 12.30
N GLU A 277 12.29 6.05 11.60
CA GLU A 277 13.02 5.01 10.89
C GLU A 277 13.80 5.58 9.69
N LEU A 278 13.23 6.51 8.93
CA LEU A 278 13.94 7.22 7.88
C LEU A 278 15.10 8.06 8.44
N GLY A 279 14.90 8.70 9.60
CA GLY A 279 15.96 9.39 10.35
C GLY A 279 17.09 8.46 10.79
N ARG A 280 16.77 7.22 11.16
CA ARG A 280 17.76 6.17 11.46
C ARG A 280 18.61 5.84 10.22
N PHE A 281 17.98 5.75 9.04
CA PHE A 281 18.72 5.54 7.78
C PHE A 281 19.61 6.73 7.41
N VAL A 282 19.10 7.95 7.55
CA VAL A 282 19.88 9.18 7.29
C VAL A 282 21.09 9.29 8.24
N SER A 283 20.89 9.00 9.54
CA SER A 283 21.97 8.97 10.52
C SER A 283 23.03 7.92 10.18
N PHE A 284 22.58 6.74 9.76
CA PHE A 284 23.49 5.68 9.30
C PHE A 284 24.34 6.12 8.10
N LEU A 285 23.75 6.78 7.09
CA LEU A 285 24.51 7.32 5.95
C LEU A 285 25.53 8.38 6.41
N ALA A 286 25.16 9.24 7.36
CA ALA A 286 26.06 10.25 7.92
C ALA A 286 27.24 9.59 8.68
N GLU A 287 26.99 8.58 9.50
CA GLU A 287 28.01 7.83 10.24
C GLU A 287 28.98 7.08 9.33
N ARG A 288 28.53 6.64 8.15
CA ARG A 288 29.35 6.00 7.11
C ARG A 288 30.08 7.01 6.22
N GLY A 289 29.80 8.32 6.33
CA GLY A 289 30.35 9.36 5.47
C GLY A 289 29.75 9.39 4.06
N GLU A 290 28.58 8.73 3.87
CA GLU A 290 27.89 8.63 2.59
C GLU A 290 26.94 9.81 2.34
N LEU A 291 26.37 10.40 3.41
CA LEU A 291 25.28 11.38 3.30
C LEU A 291 25.65 12.61 2.48
N ASP A 292 26.88 13.11 2.62
CA ASP A 292 27.32 14.34 1.96
C ASP A 292 27.29 14.23 0.43
N ASN A 293 27.61 13.04 -0.11
CA ASN A 293 27.57 12.77 -1.55
C ASN A 293 26.41 11.84 -1.97
N THR A 294 25.34 11.85 -1.22
CA THR A 294 24.10 11.17 -1.58
C THR A 294 23.03 12.20 -1.96
N LEU A 295 22.56 12.15 -3.22
CA LEU A 295 21.33 12.84 -3.62
C LEU A 295 20.15 12.11 -2.99
N LEU A 296 19.58 12.69 -1.93
CA LEU A 296 18.47 12.14 -1.20
C LEU A 296 17.20 12.89 -1.58
N VAL A 297 16.25 12.19 -2.17
CA VAL A 297 14.95 12.72 -2.58
C VAL A 297 13.86 12.08 -1.73
N VAL A 298 13.03 12.87 -1.08
CA VAL A 298 11.86 12.41 -0.31
C VAL A 298 10.62 13.05 -0.88
N LEU A 299 9.61 12.25 -1.20
CA LEU A 299 8.35 12.72 -1.76
C LEU A 299 7.18 11.84 -1.32
N SER A 300 5.95 12.33 -1.49
CA SER A 300 4.74 11.48 -1.48
C SER A 300 4.32 11.15 -2.90
N ASP A 301 3.68 10.00 -3.10
CA ASP A 301 3.24 9.55 -4.41
C ASP A 301 1.84 10.05 -4.81
N ASN A 302 1.07 10.57 -3.89
CA ASN A 302 -0.22 11.25 -4.11
C ASN A 302 -0.65 11.97 -2.83
N GLY A 303 -1.70 12.76 -2.94
CA GLY A 303 -2.31 13.45 -1.81
C GLY A 303 -2.91 12.50 -0.77
N ALA A 304 -3.31 13.06 0.37
CA ALA A 304 -3.94 12.31 1.46
C ALA A 304 -5.16 11.50 0.98
N SER A 305 -5.30 10.27 1.48
CA SER A 305 -6.29 9.30 1.05
C SER A 305 -7.70 9.58 1.58
N SER A 306 -8.69 9.33 0.76
CA SER A 306 -10.12 9.35 1.13
C SER A 306 -10.73 7.96 1.33
N GLU A 307 -9.93 6.90 1.24
CA GLU A 307 -10.38 5.50 1.24
C GLU A 307 -11.08 5.07 2.55
N GLY A 308 -10.82 5.77 3.66
CA GLY A 308 -11.56 5.55 4.91
C GLY A 308 -13.03 5.96 4.86
N GLY A 309 -13.45 6.66 3.79
CA GLY A 309 -14.83 7.09 3.61
C GLY A 309 -15.26 8.21 4.59
N PRO A 310 -16.56 8.51 4.67
CA PRO A 310 -17.06 9.61 5.49
C PRO A 310 -16.88 9.41 6.99
N GLY A 311 -16.82 8.17 7.45
CA GLY A 311 -16.77 7.81 8.88
C GLY A 311 -15.45 7.22 9.36
N GLY A 312 -14.48 7.02 8.47
CA GLY A 312 -13.33 6.19 8.77
C GLY A 312 -13.69 4.71 8.87
N SER A 313 -12.70 3.87 9.07
CA SER A 313 -12.90 2.44 9.19
C SER A 313 -11.96 1.83 10.25
N THR A 314 -12.46 0.84 11.00
CA THR A 314 -11.63 -0.01 11.85
C THR A 314 -11.11 -1.23 11.11
N ASN A 315 -11.72 -1.56 9.96
CA ASN A 315 -11.27 -2.65 9.10
C ASN A 315 -11.81 -2.42 7.68
N ASP A 316 -10.95 -1.92 6.78
CA ASP A 316 -11.32 -1.56 5.40
C ASP A 316 -11.86 -2.74 4.58
N ILE A 317 -11.47 -3.98 4.90
CA ILE A 317 -12.04 -5.17 4.27
C ILE A 317 -13.57 -5.24 4.42
N ARG A 318 -14.14 -4.60 5.43
CA ARG A 318 -15.60 -4.52 5.61
C ARG A 318 -16.27 -3.66 4.56
N ASN A 319 -15.66 -2.52 4.21
CA ASN A 319 -16.14 -1.66 3.13
C ASN A 319 -16.16 -2.45 1.81
N TRP A 320 -15.09 -3.18 1.52
CA TRP A 320 -14.99 -4.07 0.37
C TRP A 320 -15.99 -5.25 0.40
N ASN A 321 -16.49 -5.63 1.56
CA ASN A 321 -17.51 -6.66 1.71
C ASN A 321 -18.92 -6.10 1.96
N LEU A 322 -19.16 -4.83 1.63
CA LEU A 322 -20.45 -4.14 1.74
C LEU A 322 -21.05 -4.16 3.16
N ALA A 323 -20.21 -4.23 4.17
CA ALA A 323 -20.58 -4.26 5.58
C ALA A 323 -19.79 -3.20 6.38
N PRO A 324 -19.90 -1.89 6.04
CA PRO A 324 -19.10 -0.85 6.66
C PRO A 324 -19.22 -0.85 8.18
N SER A 325 -18.16 -0.46 8.86
CA SER A 325 -18.14 -0.38 10.33
C SER A 325 -19.12 0.65 10.84
N THR A 326 -19.89 0.31 11.86
CA THR A 326 -20.76 1.27 12.55
C THR A 326 -19.99 2.06 13.60
N LEU A 327 -20.53 3.21 14.02
CA LEU A 327 -19.96 4.01 15.11
C LEU A 327 -19.81 3.19 16.40
N GLU A 328 -20.82 2.37 16.76
CA GLU A 328 -20.80 1.54 17.95
C GLU A 328 -19.67 0.51 17.91
N GLU A 329 -19.51 -0.19 16.79
CA GLU A 329 -18.40 -1.15 16.57
C GLU A 329 -17.04 -0.46 16.65
N GLY A 330 -16.90 0.74 16.08
CA GLY A 330 -15.68 1.53 16.15
C GLY A 330 -15.32 1.88 17.60
N LEU A 331 -16.31 2.29 18.40
CA LEU A 331 -16.10 2.62 19.82
C LEU A 331 -15.73 1.40 20.67
N ILE A 332 -16.29 0.22 20.38
CA ILE A 332 -15.91 -1.04 21.04
C ILE A 332 -14.44 -1.36 20.79
N ARG A 333 -13.92 -1.04 19.61
CA ARG A 333 -12.53 -1.30 19.20
C ARG A 333 -11.58 -0.12 19.39
N LEU A 334 -12.00 0.96 20.01
CA LEU A 334 -11.26 2.21 20.12
C LEU A 334 -9.80 2.04 20.54
N GLU A 335 -9.55 1.21 21.54
CA GLU A 335 -8.19 0.95 22.06
C GLU A 335 -7.38 -0.03 21.19
N GLN A 336 -8.01 -0.69 20.21
CA GLN A 336 -7.36 -1.59 19.28
C GLN A 336 -6.92 -0.88 17.98
N ILE A 337 -7.45 0.33 17.72
CA ILE A 337 -7.09 1.14 16.53
C ILE A 337 -5.60 1.40 16.53
N GLY A 338 -4.96 1.14 15.40
CA GLY A 338 -3.51 1.16 15.22
C GLY A 338 -2.81 -0.16 15.55
N GLY A 339 -3.54 -1.15 16.07
CA GLY A 339 -3.01 -2.48 16.41
C GLY A 339 -3.21 -3.52 15.30
N PRO A 340 -2.63 -4.72 15.48
CA PRO A 340 -2.60 -5.75 14.44
C PRO A 340 -3.98 -6.32 14.05
N TRP A 341 -4.99 -6.16 14.88
CA TRP A 341 -6.36 -6.65 14.63
C TRP A 341 -7.28 -5.58 14.01
N CYS A 342 -6.72 -4.45 13.57
CA CYS A 342 -7.44 -3.38 12.90
C CYS A 342 -6.76 -3.02 11.58
N HIS A 343 -7.53 -3.00 10.51
CA HIS A 343 -7.14 -2.40 9.25
C HIS A 343 -7.80 -1.02 9.16
N ASN A 344 -7.29 -0.09 9.95
CA ASN A 344 -7.96 1.19 10.18
C ASN A 344 -7.51 2.28 9.21
N ASN A 345 -8.46 3.16 8.89
CA ASN A 345 -8.26 4.36 8.11
C ASN A 345 -9.07 5.52 8.68
N TYR A 346 -8.68 6.77 8.44
CA TYR A 346 -9.33 7.96 8.96
C TYR A 346 -10.46 8.47 8.04
N PRO A 347 -11.43 9.26 8.56
CA PRO A 347 -12.53 9.82 7.76
C PRO A 347 -12.11 11.01 6.90
N TRP A 348 -12.91 11.31 5.87
CA TRP A 348 -12.71 12.40 4.90
C TRP A 348 -12.35 13.77 5.50
N GLY A 349 -12.82 14.08 6.70
CA GLY A 349 -12.46 15.34 7.35
C GLY A 349 -10.95 15.49 7.59
N TRP A 350 -10.27 14.40 7.94
CA TRP A 350 -8.81 14.37 8.06
C TRP A 350 -8.11 14.32 6.72
N THR A 351 -8.72 13.73 5.70
CA THR A 351 -8.23 13.80 4.31
C THR A 351 -8.16 15.25 3.82
N VAL A 352 -9.26 16.00 3.98
CA VAL A 352 -9.31 17.43 3.64
C VAL A 352 -8.25 18.21 4.42
N ALA A 353 -8.09 17.93 5.71
CA ALA A 353 -7.08 18.58 6.52
C ALA A 353 -5.66 18.25 6.06
N GLY A 354 -5.40 17.00 5.71
CA GLY A 354 -4.08 16.53 5.25
C GLY A 354 -3.59 17.19 3.95
N ASN A 355 -4.50 17.68 3.11
CA ASN A 355 -4.18 18.34 1.85
C ASN A 355 -4.22 19.89 1.93
N THR A 356 -4.30 20.47 3.12
CA THR A 356 -4.34 21.92 3.30
C THR A 356 -3.17 22.62 2.59
N PRO A 357 -3.39 23.71 1.83
CA PRO A 357 -4.66 24.44 1.66
C PRO A 357 -5.49 23.97 0.47
N PHE A 358 -5.07 22.92 -0.21
CA PHE A 358 -5.54 22.50 -1.50
C PHE A 358 -6.93 21.88 -1.44
N ARG A 359 -7.56 21.83 -2.61
CA ARG A 359 -8.91 21.29 -2.83
C ARG A 359 -8.82 19.84 -3.23
N ARG A 360 -9.75 19.00 -2.74
CA ARG A 360 -9.84 17.57 -3.05
C ARG A 360 -8.69 16.72 -2.45
N TRP A 361 -8.44 15.51 -3.00
CA TRP A 361 -7.61 14.48 -2.40
C TRP A 361 -7.16 13.41 -3.40
N LYS A 362 -6.41 12.39 -2.95
CA LYS A 362 -6.00 11.20 -3.72
C LYS A 362 -7.07 10.77 -4.71
N ARG A 363 -6.70 10.35 -5.92
CA ARG A 363 -7.53 9.99 -7.05
C ARG A 363 -8.04 11.17 -7.88
N GLU A 364 -8.31 12.29 -7.30
CA GLU A 364 -8.81 13.46 -8.01
C GLU A 364 -7.65 14.34 -8.50
N VAL A 365 -7.84 15.01 -9.65
CA VAL A 365 -6.76 15.76 -10.31
C VAL A 365 -6.75 17.26 -9.99
N HIS A 366 -7.55 17.67 -9.00
CA HIS A 366 -7.38 18.96 -8.34
C HIS A 366 -6.09 18.98 -7.50
N GLU A 367 -5.64 20.15 -7.10
CA GLU A 367 -4.34 20.31 -6.42
C GLU A 367 -4.18 19.39 -5.19
N GLY A 368 -5.23 19.17 -4.40
CA GLY A 368 -5.16 18.29 -3.23
C GLY A 368 -4.92 16.80 -3.54
N GLY A 369 -5.09 16.39 -4.79
CA GLY A 369 -4.77 15.01 -5.20
C GLY A 369 -3.41 14.88 -5.87
N VAL A 370 -2.85 15.98 -6.39
CA VAL A 370 -1.64 15.95 -7.23
C VAL A 370 -0.50 16.86 -6.75
N ALA A 371 -0.77 17.86 -5.92
CA ALA A 371 0.27 18.73 -5.37
C ALA A 371 0.77 18.16 -4.03
N ASP A 372 1.99 17.63 -4.04
CA ASP A 372 2.54 16.81 -2.98
C ASP A 372 3.89 17.32 -2.45
N PRO A 373 4.33 16.91 -1.26
CA PRO A 373 5.61 17.32 -0.73
C PRO A 373 6.78 16.69 -1.50
N LEU A 374 7.80 17.51 -1.81
CA LEU A 374 9.09 17.05 -2.32
C LEU A 374 10.23 17.73 -1.58
N LEU A 375 11.15 16.91 -1.05
CA LEU A 375 12.40 17.34 -0.43
C LEU A 375 13.59 16.83 -1.25
N VAL A 376 14.61 17.67 -1.42
CA VAL A 376 15.90 17.30 -2.01
C VAL A 376 17.02 17.70 -1.06
N HIS A 377 17.88 16.74 -0.70
CA HIS A 377 19.05 16.98 0.14
C HIS A 377 20.28 16.37 -0.52
N TRP A 378 21.28 17.20 -0.82
CA TRP A 378 22.53 16.78 -1.44
C TRP A 378 23.65 17.78 -1.14
N PRO A 379 24.32 17.70 0.01
CA PRO A 379 25.35 18.66 0.42
C PRO A 379 26.48 18.88 -0.58
N ALA A 380 26.95 17.83 -1.27
CA ALA A 380 28.00 17.93 -2.26
C ALA A 380 27.55 18.62 -3.57
N GLY A 381 26.28 18.52 -3.91
CA GLY A 381 25.73 19.12 -5.15
C GLY A 381 24.96 20.41 -4.95
N ILE A 382 24.62 20.77 -3.70
CA ILE A 382 23.86 21.98 -3.36
C ILE A 382 24.67 22.81 -2.36
N GLY A 383 25.35 23.85 -2.84
CA GLY A 383 26.14 24.72 -1.99
C GLY A 383 25.29 25.42 -0.92
N ALA A 384 25.87 25.62 0.27
CA ALA A 384 25.16 26.27 1.38
C ALA A 384 24.67 27.68 1.01
N ASP A 385 25.45 28.43 0.19
CA ASP A 385 25.12 29.77 -0.28
C ASP A 385 24.06 29.74 -1.40
N GLU A 386 23.95 28.62 -2.16
CA GLU A 386 23.04 28.42 -3.28
C GLU A 386 21.65 28.00 -2.81
N ARG A 387 21.57 27.40 -1.64
CA ARG A 387 20.31 26.93 -1.05
C ARG A 387 19.32 28.06 -0.78
N GLY A 388 19.78 29.25 -0.37
CA GLY A 388 18.95 30.40 -0.01
C GLY A 388 18.05 30.07 1.20
N ASP A 389 16.73 30.34 1.06
CA ASP A 389 15.71 29.98 2.07
C ASP A 389 15.27 28.51 2.01
N GLY A 390 15.86 27.75 1.10
CA GLY A 390 15.54 26.35 0.87
C GLY A 390 14.23 26.11 0.11
N LEU A 391 13.49 27.16 -0.26
CA LEU A 391 12.25 27.01 -1.03
C LEU A 391 12.50 27.03 -2.53
N ARG A 392 11.82 26.15 -3.25
CA ARG A 392 11.75 26.09 -4.71
C ARG A 392 10.29 26.12 -5.14
N ARG A 393 9.95 27.04 -6.05
CA ARG A 393 8.57 27.29 -6.48
C ARG A 393 8.33 26.93 -7.94
N GLN A 394 9.37 26.43 -8.59
CA GLN A 394 9.25 25.93 -9.96
C GLN A 394 8.25 24.80 -10.02
N TYR A 395 7.48 24.77 -11.10
CA TYR A 395 6.63 23.62 -11.40
C TYR A 395 7.50 22.41 -11.72
N VAL A 396 7.28 21.32 -10.98
CA VAL A 396 7.99 20.05 -11.13
C VAL A 396 6.97 18.92 -11.07
N HIS A 397 7.10 17.95 -11.94
CA HIS A 397 6.24 16.76 -11.96
C HIS A 397 7.06 15.48 -11.68
N ALA A 398 6.41 14.43 -11.26
CA ALA A 398 7.05 13.14 -10.97
C ALA A 398 7.90 12.58 -12.12
N ILE A 399 7.52 12.85 -13.39
CA ILE A 399 8.33 12.43 -14.57
C ILE A 399 9.68 13.13 -14.66
N ASP A 400 9.85 14.29 -14.03
CA ASP A 400 11.07 15.10 -14.10
C ASP A 400 12.20 14.55 -13.22
N LEU A 401 11.87 13.67 -12.27
CA LEU A 401 12.88 13.07 -11.39
C LEU A 401 13.83 12.14 -12.15
N PHE A 402 13.34 11.38 -13.12
CA PHE A 402 14.20 10.51 -13.93
C PHE A 402 15.33 11.28 -14.63
N PRO A 403 15.07 12.29 -15.48
CA PRO A 403 16.15 13.05 -16.12
C PRO A 403 16.98 13.86 -15.11
N THR A 404 16.41 14.34 -14.01
CA THR A 404 17.16 15.05 -12.96
C THR A 404 18.18 14.16 -12.27
N VAL A 405 17.78 12.93 -11.90
CA VAL A 405 18.71 11.96 -11.29
C VAL A 405 19.83 11.60 -12.26
N LEU A 406 19.51 11.41 -13.55
CA LEU A 406 20.54 11.11 -14.55
C LEU A 406 21.52 12.29 -14.74
N GLU A 407 21.01 13.52 -14.81
CA GLU A 407 21.85 14.72 -14.94
C GLU A 407 22.78 14.89 -13.72
N ALA A 408 22.23 14.76 -12.50
CA ALA A 408 23.00 14.80 -11.25
C ALA A 408 24.04 13.69 -11.16
N ALA A 409 23.76 12.51 -11.70
CA ALA A 409 24.67 11.36 -11.77
C ALA A 409 25.70 11.46 -12.91
N GLY A 410 25.58 12.41 -13.82
CA GLY A 410 26.39 12.53 -15.02
C GLY A 410 26.17 11.39 -16.03
N VAL A 411 24.98 10.80 -16.06
CA VAL A 411 24.59 9.68 -16.92
C VAL A 411 23.70 10.18 -18.03
N GLU A 412 24.04 9.88 -19.28
CA GLU A 412 23.20 10.22 -20.43
C GLU A 412 21.98 9.27 -20.53
N SER A 413 20.82 9.83 -20.88
CA SER A 413 19.64 9.00 -21.17
C SER A 413 19.87 8.18 -22.45
N PRO A 414 19.77 6.84 -22.41
CA PRO A 414 20.06 6.01 -23.56
C PRO A 414 18.96 6.08 -24.61
N THR A 415 19.32 6.11 -25.89
CA THR A 415 18.39 5.94 -27.02
C THR A 415 18.03 4.47 -27.29
N GLU A 416 18.86 3.56 -26.81
CA GLU A 416 18.67 2.11 -26.84
C GLU A 416 19.16 1.51 -25.53
N LEU A 417 18.36 0.65 -24.90
CA LEU A 417 18.66 -0.02 -23.65
C LEU A 417 18.48 -1.53 -23.82
N ARG A 418 19.55 -2.30 -23.65
CA ARG A 418 19.53 -3.78 -23.76
C ARG A 418 18.89 -4.29 -25.07
N GLY A 419 19.15 -3.61 -26.19
CA GLY A 419 18.62 -3.96 -27.51
C GLY A 419 17.20 -3.46 -27.80
N VAL A 420 16.61 -2.65 -26.91
CA VAL A 420 15.28 -2.05 -27.09
C VAL A 420 15.42 -0.55 -27.29
N VAL A 421 14.90 -0.04 -28.43
CA VAL A 421 14.83 1.40 -28.71
C VAL A 421 13.92 2.07 -27.67
N GLN A 422 14.41 3.11 -27.04
CA GLN A 422 13.67 3.81 -25.98
C GLN A 422 12.72 4.86 -26.56
N ARG A 423 11.52 4.96 -25.96
CA ARG A 423 10.61 6.06 -26.21
C ARG A 423 11.20 7.37 -25.68
N HIS A 424 10.76 8.49 -26.24
CA HIS A 424 11.10 9.83 -25.77
C HIS A 424 10.78 9.99 -24.27
N LEU A 425 11.60 10.76 -23.54
CA LEU A 425 11.26 11.19 -22.19
C LEU A 425 10.25 12.32 -22.27
N ASP A 426 9.23 12.25 -21.42
CA ASP A 426 8.26 13.35 -21.28
C ASP A 426 8.75 14.37 -20.21
N GLY A 427 9.48 13.88 -19.21
CA GLY A 427 10.06 14.70 -18.15
C GLY A 427 11.25 15.53 -18.61
N VAL A 428 11.49 16.63 -17.91
CA VAL A 428 12.63 17.53 -18.07
C VAL A 428 13.37 17.72 -16.75
N SER A 429 14.70 17.77 -16.79
CA SER A 429 15.46 17.92 -15.57
C SER A 429 15.26 19.30 -14.94
N PHE A 430 15.12 19.32 -13.62
CA PHE A 430 15.07 20.52 -12.79
C PHE A 430 16.36 20.74 -11.94
N GLU A 431 17.45 20.02 -12.26
CA GLU A 431 18.73 20.11 -11.55
C GLU A 431 19.24 21.56 -11.44
N ALA A 432 19.04 22.39 -12.48
CA ALA A 432 19.42 23.80 -12.46
C ALA A 432 18.82 24.58 -11.27
N THR A 433 17.68 24.14 -10.72
CA THR A 433 17.05 24.75 -9.55
C THR A 433 17.78 24.43 -8.24
N PHE A 434 18.70 23.48 -8.24
CA PHE A 434 19.48 23.14 -7.05
C PHE A 434 20.35 24.31 -6.62
N GLY A 435 21.01 24.94 -7.58
CA GLY A 435 21.88 26.09 -7.37
C GLY A 435 21.20 27.46 -7.51
N ASP A 436 20.03 27.55 -8.13
CA ASP A 436 19.36 28.82 -8.43
C ASP A 436 17.87 28.77 -8.16
N ALA A 437 17.43 29.43 -7.07
CA ALA A 437 16.01 29.54 -6.72
C ALA A 437 15.21 30.38 -7.75
N ALA A 438 15.88 31.16 -8.59
CA ALA A 438 15.27 31.97 -9.65
C ALA A 438 15.35 31.32 -11.04
N ALA A 439 15.86 30.07 -11.13
CA ALA A 439 15.87 29.34 -12.39
C ALA A 439 14.45 29.27 -12.99
N PRO A 440 14.29 29.47 -14.32
CA PRO A 440 12.98 29.43 -14.94
C PRO A 440 12.38 28.03 -14.89
N ASP A 441 11.06 27.96 -14.88
CA ASP A 441 10.33 26.70 -15.08
C ASP A 441 10.71 26.08 -16.42
N ARG A 442 11.13 24.85 -16.40
CA ARG A 442 11.45 24.07 -17.62
C ARG A 442 10.28 23.17 -18.04
N HIS A 443 9.46 22.77 -17.08
CA HIS A 443 8.24 22.04 -17.28
C HIS A 443 7.06 22.99 -17.23
N THR A 444 6.52 23.34 -18.39
CA THR A 444 5.50 24.40 -18.52
C THR A 444 4.11 23.86 -18.85
N ARG A 445 4.00 22.59 -19.22
CA ARG A 445 2.72 21.98 -19.56
C ARG A 445 2.66 20.51 -19.14
N GLN A 446 1.58 20.14 -18.39
CA GLN A 446 1.30 18.77 -17.97
C GLN A 446 -0.19 18.48 -18.04
N TYR A 447 -0.54 17.32 -18.62
CA TYR A 447 -1.90 16.79 -18.54
C TYR A 447 -2.05 15.83 -17.35
N TYR A 448 -3.29 15.70 -16.89
CA TYR A 448 -3.70 14.74 -15.87
C TYR A 448 -4.96 14.02 -16.31
N GLU A 449 -5.07 12.76 -15.98
CA GLU A 449 -6.29 11.97 -16.07
C GLU A 449 -6.31 10.90 -15.00
N MET A 450 -7.44 10.73 -14.33
CA MET A 450 -7.70 9.65 -13.42
C MET A 450 -9.21 9.41 -13.30
N PHE A 451 -9.68 8.22 -13.72
CA PHE A 451 -11.10 7.83 -13.68
C PHE A 451 -12.05 8.85 -14.34
N GLY A 452 -11.62 9.48 -15.42
CA GLY A 452 -12.40 10.50 -16.12
C GLY A 452 -12.22 11.92 -15.57
N CYS A 453 -11.68 12.11 -14.36
CA CYS A 453 -11.23 13.41 -13.91
C CYS A 453 -10.05 13.87 -14.78
N ARG A 454 -10.11 15.07 -15.34
CA ARG A 454 -9.14 15.54 -16.34
C ARG A 454 -8.63 16.92 -15.96
N ALA A 455 -7.35 17.15 -16.17
CA ALA A 455 -6.79 18.51 -16.03
C ALA A 455 -5.63 18.73 -16.99
N LEU A 456 -5.41 20.02 -17.31
CA LEU A 456 -4.22 20.50 -17.99
C LEU A 456 -3.64 21.68 -17.23
N TYR A 457 -2.38 21.57 -16.84
CA TYR A 457 -1.56 22.69 -16.39
C TYR A 457 -0.85 23.32 -17.59
N ASP A 458 -0.83 24.63 -17.70
CA ASP A 458 -0.10 25.39 -18.70
C ASP A 458 0.36 26.74 -18.14
N ASP A 459 1.66 26.85 -17.86
CA ASP A 459 2.35 28.09 -17.41
C ASP A 459 1.59 28.84 -16.30
N GLY A 460 1.29 28.16 -15.20
CA GLY A 460 0.60 28.73 -14.02
C GLY A 460 -0.92 28.75 -14.10
N TRP A 461 -1.50 28.25 -15.18
CA TRP A 461 -2.95 28.05 -15.32
C TRP A 461 -3.30 26.57 -15.28
N LYS A 462 -4.47 26.26 -14.75
CA LYS A 462 -4.98 24.90 -14.72
C LYS A 462 -6.45 24.86 -15.12
N ALA A 463 -6.75 24.18 -16.22
CA ALA A 463 -8.10 23.74 -16.53
C ALA A 463 -8.32 22.37 -15.88
N VAL A 464 -9.42 22.20 -15.18
CA VAL A 464 -9.73 20.94 -14.47
C VAL A 464 -11.20 20.60 -14.55
N THR A 465 -11.53 19.31 -14.61
CA THR A 465 -12.90 18.85 -14.50
C THR A 465 -12.98 17.61 -13.61
N TRP A 466 -14.05 17.54 -12.82
CA TRP A 466 -14.36 16.39 -11.99
C TRP A 466 -15.36 15.49 -12.71
N HIS A 467 -15.06 14.19 -12.73
CA HIS A 467 -15.96 13.17 -13.26
C HIS A 467 -16.43 12.27 -12.11
N PRO A 468 -17.76 12.08 -11.93
CA PRO A 468 -18.26 11.23 -10.85
C PRO A 468 -17.94 9.76 -11.15
N ILE A 469 -17.47 9.03 -10.15
CA ILE A 469 -17.54 7.57 -10.17
C ILE A 469 -18.97 7.19 -9.80
N ALA A 470 -19.70 6.58 -10.69
CA ALA A 470 -21.11 6.24 -10.53
C ALA A 470 -21.36 4.78 -10.90
N ASP A 471 -22.52 4.25 -10.48
CA ASP A 471 -22.99 2.91 -10.84
C ASP A 471 -23.32 2.80 -12.33
N GLU A 472 -23.63 3.93 -12.97
CA GLU A 472 -23.95 4.02 -14.40
C GLU A 472 -22.96 4.95 -15.09
N ARG A 473 -22.71 4.71 -16.40
CA ARG A 473 -21.86 5.57 -17.22
C ARG A 473 -22.41 6.99 -17.27
N THR A 474 -21.61 7.93 -16.81
CA THR A 474 -21.87 9.36 -16.94
C THR A 474 -21.22 9.86 -18.23
N PRO A 475 -21.95 10.61 -19.08
CA PRO A 475 -21.34 11.18 -20.29
C PRO A 475 -20.26 12.20 -19.94
N LEU A 476 -19.08 12.08 -20.55
CA LEU A 476 -17.96 13.01 -20.36
C LEU A 476 -18.27 14.44 -20.82
N GLU A 477 -19.20 14.59 -21.75
CA GLU A 477 -19.68 15.88 -22.24
C GLU A 477 -20.53 16.66 -21.25
N ASP A 478 -21.00 16.01 -20.19
CA ASP A 478 -21.75 16.65 -19.11
C ASP A 478 -20.83 17.26 -18.05
N ASP A 479 -19.54 16.89 -18.07
CA ASP A 479 -18.54 17.39 -17.11
C ASP A 479 -18.31 18.88 -17.30
N GLN A 480 -18.32 19.61 -16.19
CA GLN A 480 -18.07 21.04 -16.20
C GLN A 480 -16.56 21.30 -15.99
N TRP A 481 -15.96 22.01 -16.92
CA TRP A 481 -14.59 22.45 -16.78
C TRP A 481 -14.52 23.73 -15.95
N GLU A 482 -13.63 23.73 -14.97
CA GLU A 482 -13.21 24.85 -14.14
C GLU A 482 -11.86 25.38 -14.64
N LEU A 483 -11.54 26.66 -14.42
CA LEU A 483 -10.27 27.26 -14.78
C LEU A 483 -9.68 28.05 -13.63
N TYR A 484 -8.45 27.75 -13.26
CA TYR A 484 -7.76 28.41 -12.15
C TYR A 484 -6.41 28.99 -12.59
N HIS A 485 -6.04 30.14 -12.02
CA HIS A 485 -4.68 30.66 -12.13
C HIS A 485 -3.87 30.20 -10.91
N VAL A 486 -3.43 28.94 -10.93
CA VAL A 486 -2.82 28.28 -9.76
C VAL A 486 -1.48 28.94 -9.31
N ALA A 487 -0.81 29.70 -10.15
CA ALA A 487 0.35 30.50 -9.74
C ALA A 487 0.02 31.56 -8.68
N VAL A 488 -1.25 32.01 -8.58
CA VAL A 488 -1.71 33.01 -7.59
C VAL A 488 -2.84 32.50 -6.71
N ASP A 489 -3.58 31.48 -7.17
CA ASP A 489 -4.67 30.79 -6.48
C ASP A 489 -4.39 29.26 -6.45
N PRO A 490 -3.34 28.82 -5.74
CA PRO A 490 -2.95 27.42 -5.73
C PRO A 490 -3.98 26.49 -5.03
N SER A 491 -4.93 27.06 -4.30
CA SER A 491 -6.00 26.35 -3.60
C SER A 491 -7.30 26.23 -4.39
N GLU A 492 -7.30 26.69 -5.66
CA GLU A 492 -8.44 26.55 -6.58
C GLU A 492 -9.76 27.13 -6.00
N CYS A 493 -9.69 28.34 -5.43
CA CYS A 493 -10.83 29.03 -4.81
C CYS A 493 -11.67 29.83 -5.79
N HIS A 494 -11.07 30.32 -6.89
CA HIS A 494 -11.69 31.27 -7.80
C HIS A 494 -11.76 30.71 -9.22
N ASP A 495 -12.90 30.11 -9.58
CA ASP A 495 -13.13 29.62 -10.94
C ASP A 495 -13.26 30.78 -11.94
N LEU A 496 -12.35 30.84 -12.89
CA LEU A 496 -12.25 31.86 -13.94
C LEU A 496 -12.84 31.38 -15.29
N ALA A 497 -13.47 30.22 -15.36
CA ALA A 497 -14.00 29.64 -16.61
C ALA A 497 -14.93 30.59 -17.37
N SER A 498 -15.80 31.31 -16.66
CA SER A 498 -16.72 32.27 -17.26
C SER A 498 -16.04 33.62 -17.63
N VAL A 499 -14.87 33.93 -17.05
CA VAL A 499 -14.14 35.20 -17.26
C VAL A 499 -13.14 35.05 -18.41
N GLU A 500 -12.53 33.86 -18.54
CA GLU A 500 -11.46 33.54 -19.50
C GLU A 500 -11.85 32.36 -20.42
N PRO A 501 -13.04 32.40 -21.09
CA PRO A 501 -13.57 31.24 -21.85
C PRO A 501 -12.70 30.87 -23.05
N GLU A 502 -11.98 31.83 -23.66
CA GLU A 502 -11.07 31.53 -24.79
C GLU A 502 -9.84 30.74 -24.32
N ARG A 503 -9.29 31.07 -23.14
CA ARG A 503 -8.19 30.34 -22.54
C ARG A 503 -8.63 28.92 -22.16
N LEU A 504 -9.76 28.81 -21.47
CA LEU A 504 -10.33 27.50 -21.14
C LEU A 504 -10.51 26.62 -22.38
N GLY A 505 -11.11 27.18 -23.44
CA GLY A 505 -11.33 26.44 -24.70
C GLY A 505 -10.01 25.92 -25.28
N ALA A 506 -8.96 26.77 -25.35
CA ALA A 506 -7.66 26.36 -25.83
C ALA A 506 -7.01 25.27 -24.96
N MET A 507 -7.09 25.39 -23.63
CA MET A 507 -6.51 24.39 -22.72
C MET A 507 -7.24 23.05 -22.81
N VAL A 508 -8.55 23.04 -23.00
CA VAL A 508 -9.33 21.81 -23.24
C VAL A 508 -8.92 21.15 -24.56
N GLU A 509 -8.73 21.93 -25.64
CA GLU A 509 -8.23 21.40 -26.90
C GLU A 509 -6.85 20.76 -26.73
N TRP A 510 -5.91 21.42 -26.03
CA TRP A 510 -4.58 20.88 -25.76
C TRP A 510 -4.64 19.62 -24.87
N TRP A 511 -5.59 19.54 -23.94
CA TRP A 511 -5.77 18.31 -23.17
C TRP A 511 -6.08 17.10 -24.09
N TRP A 512 -6.95 17.28 -25.08
CA TRP A 512 -7.28 16.20 -26.02
C TRP A 512 -6.08 15.83 -26.91
N GLU A 513 -5.25 16.79 -27.32
CA GLU A 513 -4.01 16.52 -28.04
C GLU A 513 -3.02 15.69 -27.20
N GLU A 514 -2.85 16.05 -25.93
CA GLU A 514 -2.02 15.28 -25.00
C GLU A 514 -2.58 13.89 -24.71
N ALA A 515 -3.90 13.76 -24.60
CA ALA A 515 -4.56 12.49 -24.42
C ALA A 515 -4.33 11.52 -25.59
N GLU A 516 -4.40 12.02 -26.82
CA GLU A 516 -4.09 11.23 -28.01
C GLU A 516 -2.61 10.81 -28.04
N ARG A 517 -1.69 11.73 -27.73
CA ARG A 517 -0.24 11.49 -27.73
C ARG A 517 0.20 10.45 -26.71
N ASN A 518 -0.42 10.45 -25.52
CA ASN A 518 0.01 9.65 -24.37
C ASN A 518 -0.77 8.35 -24.16
N GLN A 519 -1.59 7.91 -25.12
CA GLN A 519 -2.40 6.68 -25.03
C GLN A 519 -3.51 6.74 -23.95
N VAL A 520 -3.99 7.94 -23.61
CA VAL A 520 -5.13 8.11 -22.70
C VAL A 520 -6.43 7.61 -23.35
N LEU A 521 -6.50 7.69 -24.68
CA LEU A 521 -7.68 7.30 -25.43
C LEU A 521 -7.67 5.81 -25.83
N PRO A 522 -8.84 5.12 -25.81
CA PRO A 522 -10.13 5.65 -25.38
C PRO A 522 -10.17 5.88 -23.86
N LEU A 523 -10.82 6.96 -23.44
CA LEU A 523 -11.06 7.17 -22.01
C LEU A 523 -11.92 6.04 -21.48
N ASP A 524 -11.41 5.35 -20.48
CA ASP A 524 -12.11 4.26 -19.82
C ASP A 524 -12.75 4.76 -18.53
N CYS A 525 -13.93 5.37 -18.64
CA CYS A 525 -14.76 5.80 -17.52
C CYS A 525 -15.86 4.77 -17.23
N ALA A 526 -15.54 3.48 -17.44
CA ALA A 526 -16.47 2.41 -17.13
C ALA A 526 -16.78 2.38 -15.63
N PRO A 527 -18.04 2.16 -15.23
CA PRO A 527 -18.38 1.84 -13.85
C PRO A 527 -17.53 0.69 -13.33
N PHE A 528 -17.21 0.70 -12.03
CA PHE A 528 -16.36 -0.34 -11.45
C PHE A 528 -16.87 -1.76 -11.73
N GLY A 529 -18.19 -1.99 -11.75
CA GLY A 529 -18.78 -3.27 -12.11
C GLY A 529 -18.36 -3.78 -13.48
N GLU A 530 -18.41 -2.92 -14.50
CA GLU A 530 -17.97 -3.28 -15.86
C GLU A 530 -16.46 -3.58 -15.93
N LEU A 531 -15.64 -2.90 -15.11
CA LEU A 531 -14.20 -3.15 -15.04
C LEU A 531 -13.90 -4.57 -14.54
N PHE A 532 -14.70 -5.08 -13.62
CA PHE A 532 -14.54 -6.42 -13.08
C PHE A 532 -15.14 -7.51 -13.98
N GLU A 533 -16.22 -7.22 -14.70
CA GLU A 533 -16.81 -8.15 -15.67
C GLU A 533 -15.84 -8.51 -16.84
N GLY A 534 -15.09 -7.53 -17.32
CA GLY A 534 -14.15 -7.70 -18.44
C GLY A 534 -12.87 -8.46 -18.09
N ARG A 535 -12.61 -8.74 -16.82
CA ARG A 535 -11.38 -9.41 -16.38
C ARG A 535 -11.39 -10.90 -16.71
N HIS A 536 -10.54 -11.29 -17.62
CA HIS A 536 -10.22 -12.69 -17.83
C HIS A 536 -9.17 -13.14 -16.80
N PRO A 537 -9.47 -14.17 -15.97
CA PRO A 537 -8.46 -14.69 -15.08
C PRO A 537 -7.26 -15.20 -15.88
N SER A 538 -6.05 -14.84 -15.46
CA SER A 538 -4.80 -15.29 -16.09
C SER A 538 -4.67 -16.82 -16.13
N ILE A 539 -5.36 -17.50 -15.20
CA ILE A 539 -5.48 -18.95 -15.14
C ILE A 539 -6.96 -19.32 -15.22
N PRO A 540 -7.37 -20.15 -16.22
CA PRO A 540 -8.76 -20.57 -16.32
C PRO A 540 -9.28 -21.16 -15.02
N PRO A 541 -10.51 -20.81 -14.58
CA PRO A 541 -11.11 -21.37 -13.38
C PRO A 541 -11.24 -22.89 -13.49
N ARG A 542 -11.09 -23.54 -12.36
CA ARG A 542 -11.19 -25.00 -12.24
C ARG A 542 -12.24 -25.33 -11.20
N ASN A 543 -12.83 -26.52 -11.30
CA ASN A 543 -13.71 -27.04 -10.28
C ASN A 543 -12.97 -27.89 -9.24
N ARG A 544 -11.68 -28.16 -9.49
CA ARG A 544 -10.82 -28.93 -8.57
C ARG A 544 -9.43 -28.31 -8.48
N TYR A 545 -9.00 -28.02 -7.26
CA TYR A 545 -7.68 -27.49 -6.93
C TYR A 545 -6.95 -28.45 -6.00
N VAL A 546 -5.63 -28.59 -6.19
CA VAL A 546 -4.80 -29.48 -5.36
C VAL A 546 -3.63 -28.69 -4.80
N TYR A 547 -3.56 -28.59 -3.49
CA TYR A 547 -2.50 -27.89 -2.75
C TYR A 547 -1.61 -28.90 -2.03
N ARG A 548 -0.33 -28.52 -1.86
CA ARG A 548 0.67 -29.31 -1.14
C ARG A 548 1.12 -28.52 0.10
N PRO A 549 1.43 -29.22 1.22
CA PRO A 549 1.90 -28.56 2.42
C PRO A 549 3.23 -27.85 2.20
N ASP A 550 3.54 -26.91 3.07
CA ASP A 550 4.81 -26.17 3.13
C ASP A 550 5.21 -25.53 1.79
N ARG A 551 4.24 -24.94 1.11
CA ARG A 551 4.46 -24.13 -0.11
C ARG A 551 4.09 -22.69 0.17
N PRO A 552 4.61 -21.72 -0.65
CA PRO A 552 4.22 -20.34 -0.56
C PRO A 552 2.71 -20.18 -0.55
N PRO A 553 2.18 -19.14 0.10
CA PRO A 553 0.79 -18.77 -0.01
C PRO A 553 0.38 -18.59 -1.47
N VAL A 554 -0.81 -19.05 -1.81
CA VAL A 554 -1.39 -18.80 -3.13
C VAL A 554 -2.22 -17.52 -3.02
N PRO A 555 -1.92 -16.47 -3.81
CA PRO A 555 -2.68 -15.23 -3.79
C PRO A 555 -4.18 -15.48 -3.94
N GLU A 556 -5.00 -14.68 -3.27
CA GLU A 556 -6.46 -14.87 -3.24
C GLU A 556 -7.07 -14.92 -4.64
N ALA A 557 -6.62 -14.07 -5.56
CA ALA A 557 -7.10 -14.02 -6.93
C ALA A 557 -6.85 -15.32 -7.74
N LEU A 558 -5.91 -16.17 -7.29
CA LEU A 558 -5.50 -17.41 -7.96
C LEU A 558 -5.90 -18.67 -7.17
N ALA A 559 -6.33 -18.50 -5.94
CA ALA A 559 -6.81 -19.58 -5.08
C ALA A 559 -8.20 -20.07 -5.53
N ALA A 560 -8.63 -21.21 -4.96
CA ALA A 560 -9.98 -21.70 -5.20
C ALA A 560 -11.02 -20.65 -4.76
N ASN A 561 -11.79 -20.11 -5.71
CA ASN A 561 -12.89 -19.21 -5.36
C ASN A 561 -14.04 -20.02 -4.73
N VAL A 562 -14.12 -19.97 -3.41
CA VAL A 562 -15.13 -20.68 -2.58
C VAL A 562 -16.30 -19.76 -2.19
N ARG A 563 -16.27 -18.50 -2.57
CA ARG A 563 -17.27 -17.48 -2.20
C ARG A 563 -18.61 -17.80 -2.86
N ASN A 564 -19.70 -17.68 -2.10
CA ASN A 564 -21.08 -17.88 -2.55
C ASN A 564 -21.32 -19.19 -3.35
N ARG A 565 -20.55 -20.25 -3.07
CA ARG A 565 -20.58 -21.54 -3.80
C ARG A 565 -20.53 -22.71 -2.84
N SER A 566 -21.24 -23.79 -3.17
CA SER A 566 -21.00 -25.09 -2.49
C SER A 566 -19.60 -25.59 -2.80
N HIS A 567 -18.90 -26.05 -1.77
CA HIS A 567 -17.52 -26.53 -1.92
C HIS A 567 -17.15 -27.55 -0.84
N VAL A 568 -16.08 -28.31 -1.12
CA VAL A 568 -15.51 -29.24 -0.16
C VAL A 568 -14.00 -29.02 -0.09
N VAL A 569 -13.49 -28.81 1.12
CA VAL A 569 -12.05 -28.77 1.42
C VAL A 569 -11.69 -30.11 2.07
N THR A 570 -10.84 -30.92 1.44
CA THR A 570 -10.44 -32.24 1.93
C THR A 570 -8.94 -32.33 2.12
N ALA A 571 -8.49 -32.59 3.33
CA ALA A 571 -7.09 -32.89 3.65
C ALA A 571 -6.89 -34.42 3.77
N GLU A 572 -5.94 -34.97 3.00
CA GLU A 572 -5.49 -36.37 3.16
C GLU A 572 -4.28 -36.34 4.09
N VAL A 573 -4.44 -36.97 5.26
CA VAL A 573 -3.48 -36.85 6.37
C VAL A 573 -3.11 -38.21 6.96
N VAL A 574 -1.95 -38.25 7.63
CA VAL A 574 -1.56 -39.33 8.56
C VAL A 574 -1.47 -38.72 9.97
N VAL A 575 -2.29 -39.25 10.86
CA VAL A 575 -2.32 -38.92 12.29
C VAL A 575 -1.37 -39.87 13.03
N PRO A 576 -0.32 -39.35 13.68
CA PRO A 576 0.63 -40.21 14.40
C PRO A 576 0.00 -40.80 15.68
N GLU A 577 0.48 -41.96 16.10
CA GLU A 577 0.06 -42.59 17.39
C GLU A 577 0.45 -41.72 18.61
N ASN A 578 1.50 -40.93 18.48
CA ASN A 578 1.95 -39.97 19.52
C ASN A 578 2.29 -38.64 18.87
N PRO A 579 1.34 -37.71 18.78
CA PRO A 579 1.57 -36.39 18.17
C PRO A 579 2.65 -35.58 18.86
N ALA A 580 2.84 -35.73 20.15
CA ALA A 580 3.86 -35.01 20.94
C ALA A 580 5.32 -35.34 20.53
N ALA A 581 5.55 -36.44 19.80
CA ALA A 581 6.88 -36.87 19.36
C ALA A 581 7.30 -36.28 18.00
N VAL A 582 6.41 -35.57 17.31
CA VAL A 582 6.66 -35.00 15.98
C VAL A 582 7.35 -33.63 16.14
N SER A 583 8.58 -33.51 15.65
CA SER A 583 9.31 -32.26 15.66
C SER A 583 8.58 -31.23 14.77
N THR A 584 8.22 -30.08 15.35
CA THR A 584 7.63 -28.91 14.63
C THR A 584 8.66 -28.11 13.83
N GLN A 585 9.89 -28.62 13.66
CA GLN A 585 10.87 -27.93 12.81
C GLN A 585 10.47 -28.00 11.34
N PRO A 586 10.58 -26.88 10.59
CA PRO A 586 10.31 -26.88 9.17
C PRO A 586 11.23 -27.87 8.46
N PRO A 587 10.73 -28.64 7.48
CA PRO A 587 11.61 -29.36 6.58
C PRO A 587 12.52 -28.34 5.90
N GLY A 588 13.84 -28.56 5.98
CA GLY A 588 14.85 -27.62 5.50
C GLY A 588 14.59 -27.20 4.05
N GLY A 589 14.32 -25.92 3.82
CA GLY A 589 14.16 -25.38 2.48
C GLY A 589 13.58 -23.97 2.38
N TRP A 590 12.81 -23.49 3.35
CA TRP A 590 12.08 -22.22 3.17
C TRP A 590 12.58 -21.09 4.08
N SER A 591 12.97 -21.33 5.30
CA SER A 591 13.26 -20.29 6.29
C SER A 591 14.75 -20.11 6.64
N SER A 592 15.67 -20.96 6.15
CA SER A 592 17.04 -20.92 6.63
C SER A 592 18.13 -20.81 5.58
N ALA A 593 17.82 -20.92 4.29
CA ALA A 593 18.86 -20.93 3.26
C ALA A 593 19.43 -19.55 2.89
N HIS A 594 18.82 -18.46 3.36
CA HIS A 594 19.27 -17.11 3.02
C HIS A 594 19.47 -16.15 4.21
N SER A 595 19.27 -16.60 5.46
CA SER A 595 19.62 -15.81 6.64
C SER A 595 21.09 -15.94 7.06
N SER A 596 21.87 -16.76 6.38
CA SER A 596 23.29 -16.94 6.68
C SER A 596 24.23 -15.95 5.96
N GLY A 597 23.69 -14.90 5.37
CA GLY A 597 24.45 -13.86 4.65
C GLY A 597 24.35 -12.45 5.21
N VAL A 598 23.49 -12.20 6.22
CA VAL A 598 23.46 -10.88 6.86
C VAL A 598 23.97 -11.04 8.28
N GLY A 599 25.22 -10.60 8.50
CA GLY A 599 25.92 -10.69 9.78
C GLY A 599 25.09 -10.00 10.88
N GLY A 600 24.84 -10.73 11.96
CA GLY A 600 24.20 -10.19 13.13
C GLY A 600 24.92 -8.95 13.64
N VAL A 601 24.24 -7.82 13.65
CA VAL A 601 24.72 -6.61 14.33
C VAL A 601 24.73 -6.91 15.82
N ALA A 602 25.95 -7.03 16.36
CA ALA A 602 26.18 -7.19 17.79
C ALA A 602 25.58 -5.99 18.55
N GLN A 603 24.58 -6.24 19.35
CA GLN A 603 24.09 -5.27 20.33
C GLN A 603 25.23 -4.87 21.26
N GLY A 604 25.61 -3.60 21.17
CA GLY A 604 26.55 -2.96 22.08
C GLY A 604 26.02 -2.96 23.51
N ARG A 605 26.84 -3.46 24.43
CA ARG A 605 26.62 -3.63 25.84
C ARG A 605 26.19 -2.32 26.55
N GLY A 606 24.99 -2.33 27.12
CA GLY A 606 24.65 -1.51 28.27
C GLY A 606 24.19 -2.43 29.40
N ALA A 607 25.11 -2.81 30.28
CA ALA A 607 24.83 -3.61 31.44
C ALA A 607 24.32 -2.72 32.59
N ALA A 608 23.08 -2.95 33.03
CA ALA A 608 22.67 -2.70 34.40
C ALA A 608 21.45 -3.57 34.75
N ALA A 609 21.71 -4.55 35.56
CA ALA A 609 20.90 -5.20 36.60
C ALA A 609 19.35 -5.08 36.52
N ALA A 610 18.70 -6.22 36.33
CA ALA A 610 17.50 -6.62 37.06
C ALA A 610 17.49 -8.15 37.20
N GLU A 611 17.85 -8.63 38.36
CA GLU A 611 17.58 -9.99 38.83
C GLU A 611 16.10 -10.14 39.17
N ALA A 612 15.58 -11.36 38.86
CA ALA A 612 14.44 -12.02 39.47
C ALA A 612 13.03 -11.51 39.15
N ALA A 613 12.43 -12.07 38.12
CA ALA A 613 11.01 -12.44 38.17
C ALA A 613 10.83 -13.79 37.47
N GLY A 614 10.20 -14.71 38.19
CA GLY A 614 10.17 -16.15 37.96
C GLY A 614 9.70 -16.60 36.60
N ALA A 615 10.16 -17.78 36.26
CA ALA A 615 9.66 -18.63 35.19
C ALA A 615 8.13 -18.81 35.33
N GLY A 616 7.35 -18.03 34.56
CA GLY A 616 5.98 -18.34 34.27
C GLY A 616 6.00 -19.35 33.13
N GLY A 617 5.79 -20.64 33.42
CA GLY A 617 5.56 -21.65 32.42
C GLY A 617 4.35 -21.22 31.58
N GLY A 618 4.55 -21.07 30.28
CA GLY A 618 3.44 -21.13 29.33
C GLY A 618 2.69 -22.45 29.56
N PRO A 619 1.40 -22.53 29.23
CA PRO A 619 0.66 -23.77 29.42
C PRO A 619 1.44 -24.89 28.70
N GLU A 620 1.82 -25.94 29.44
CA GLU A 620 2.33 -27.17 28.89
C GLU A 620 1.23 -27.66 27.94
N GLY A 621 1.46 -27.49 26.61
CA GLY A 621 0.56 -27.97 25.58
C GLY A 621 0.39 -29.47 25.79
N GLY A 622 -0.83 -29.89 26.06
CA GLY A 622 -1.17 -31.30 26.07
C GLY A 622 -0.79 -31.87 24.70
N GLY A 623 -0.03 -32.95 24.66
CA GLY A 623 0.57 -33.52 23.44
C GLY A 623 -0.44 -34.14 22.46
N GLY A 624 -1.54 -33.43 22.13
CA GLY A 624 -2.58 -33.84 21.19
C GLY A 624 -2.25 -33.44 19.74
N LEU A 625 -3.09 -33.94 18.82
CA LEU A 625 -3.06 -33.54 17.42
C LEU A 625 -3.56 -32.09 17.27
N GLU A 626 -2.80 -31.24 16.63
CA GLU A 626 -3.14 -29.82 16.43
C GLU A 626 -2.57 -29.25 15.14
N GLY A 627 -3.07 -28.10 14.71
CA GLY A 627 -2.54 -27.29 13.63
C GLY A 627 -3.44 -27.17 12.41
N VAL A 628 -3.06 -26.27 11.52
CA VAL A 628 -3.82 -25.91 10.32
C VAL A 628 -3.68 -26.97 9.23
N LEU A 629 -4.80 -27.36 8.63
CA LEU A 629 -4.86 -28.17 7.42
C LEU A 629 -4.86 -27.30 6.18
N ALA A 630 -5.74 -26.28 6.15
CA ALA A 630 -5.78 -25.25 5.12
C ALA A 630 -6.37 -23.97 5.68
N SER A 631 -5.87 -22.82 5.21
CA SER A 631 -6.34 -21.50 5.62
C SER A 631 -6.28 -20.53 4.44
N GLN A 632 -7.20 -19.59 4.38
CA GLN A 632 -7.16 -18.48 3.42
C GLN A 632 -7.59 -17.18 4.12
N GLY A 633 -6.84 -16.09 3.88
CA GLY A 633 -7.05 -14.84 4.57
C GLY A 633 -6.29 -14.76 5.89
N SER A 634 -6.74 -13.87 6.78
CA SER A 634 -6.05 -13.52 8.04
C SER A 634 -7.04 -13.28 9.18
N GLY A 635 -6.55 -12.79 10.31
CA GLY A 635 -7.39 -12.33 11.42
C GLY A 635 -8.30 -11.16 11.07
N LEU A 636 -8.05 -10.48 9.94
CA LEU A 636 -8.90 -9.42 9.41
C LEU A 636 -10.08 -9.95 8.58
N GLY A 637 -10.02 -11.20 8.12
CA GLY A 637 -11.07 -11.90 7.36
C GLY A 637 -10.54 -13.17 6.74
N GLY A 638 -11.37 -14.22 6.61
CA GLY A 638 -10.94 -15.48 6.01
C GLY A 638 -11.61 -16.72 6.57
N TRP A 639 -11.03 -17.88 6.24
CA TRP A 639 -11.49 -19.16 6.77
C TRP A 639 -10.29 -20.10 7.08
N VAL A 640 -10.49 -21.02 8.01
CA VAL A 640 -9.49 -22.01 8.38
C VAL A 640 -10.13 -23.35 8.72
N LEU A 641 -9.57 -24.43 8.15
CA LEU A 641 -9.82 -25.81 8.54
C LEU A 641 -8.59 -26.30 9.33
N TYR A 642 -8.79 -26.72 10.58
CA TYR A 642 -7.70 -27.01 11.50
C TYR A 642 -8.06 -28.11 12.49
N VAL A 643 -7.08 -28.57 13.21
CA VAL A 643 -7.24 -29.51 14.34
C VAL A 643 -6.75 -28.82 15.60
N GLU A 644 -7.48 -28.99 16.68
CA GLU A 644 -7.11 -28.56 18.01
C GLU A 644 -7.74 -29.50 19.05
N ASP A 645 -6.97 -29.89 20.05
CA ASP A 645 -7.37 -30.90 21.05
C ASP A 645 -7.88 -32.21 20.41
N ASP A 646 -7.17 -32.74 19.40
CA ASP A 646 -7.51 -33.91 18.63
C ASP A 646 -8.86 -33.84 17.89
N ARG A 647 -9.48 -32.65 17.77
CA ARG A 647 -10.79 -32.44 17.13
C ARG A 647 -10.65 -31.66 15.86
N LEU A 648 -11.39 -32.10 14.82
CA LEU A 648 -11.50 -31.34 13.59
C LEU A 648 -12.36 -30.09 13.82
N ARG A 649 -11.87 -28.93 13.36
CA ARG A 649 -12.55 -27.65 13.50
C ARG A 649 -12.52 -26.86 12.19
N TYR A 650 -13.55 -26.07 12.00
CA TYR A 650 -13.61 -25.05 10.95
C TYR A 650 -14.03 -23.74 11.56
N ALA A 651 -13.42 -22.65 11.09
CA ALA A 651 -13.85 -21.31 11.41
C ALA A 651 -13.90 -20.43 10.16
N HIS A 652 -14.98 -19.68 10.04
CA HIS A 652 -15.13 -18.60 9.09
C HIS A 652 -15.10 -17.27 9.84
N ASN A 653 -14.13 -16.43 9.53
CA ASN A 653 -13.95 -15.08 10.08
C ASN A 653 -14.54 -14.08 9.10
N ARG A 654 -15.69 -13.52 9.47
CA ARG A 654 -16.29 -12.44 8.69
C ARG A 654 -15.72 -11.09 9.13
N SER A 655 -14.64 -10.65 8.46
CA SER A 655 -14.06 -9.33 8.60
C SER A 655 -13.72 -8.93 10.05
N SER A 656 -13.20 -9.87 10.86
CA SER A 656 -12.76 -9.73 12.24
C SER A 656 -13.81 -9.33 13.28
N TYR A 657 -15.09 -9.39 12.94
CA TYR A 657 -16.19 -9.05 13.85
C TYR A 657 -17.00 -10.24 14.29
N GLU A 658 -17.12 -11.24 13.42
CA GLU A 658 -17.94 -12.40 13.64
C GLU A 658 -17.21 -13.67 13.18
N TRP A 659 -17.24 -14.71 14.01
CA TRP A 659 -16.65 -16.01 13.71
C TRP A 659 -17.71 -17.10 13.80
N HIS A 660 -17.95 -17.79 12.69
CA HIS A 660 -18.79 -18.98 12.66
C HIS A 660 -17.88 -20.19 12.83
N ARG A 661 -18.06 -20.95 13.93
CA ARG A 661 -17.21 -22.08 14.29
C ARG A 661 -17.99 -23.37 14.32
N ILE A 662 -17.36 -24.43 13.79
CA ILE A 662 -17.89 -25.80 13.83
C ILE A 662 -16.79 -26.69 14.40
N THR A 663 -17.14 -27.56 15.36
CA THR A 663 -16.21 -28.48 16.02
C THR A 663 -16.76 -29.89 15.93
N SER A 664 -15.92 -30.89 15.66
CA SER A 664 -16.33 -32.29 15.65
C SER A 664 -16.71 -32.78 17.04
N GLU A 665 -17.72 -33.64 17.11
CA GLU A 665 -18.15 -34.26 18.38
C GLU A 665 -17.14 -35.30 18.87
N GLU A 666 -16.43 -35.96 17.95
CA GLU A 666 -15.45 -36.99 18.22
C GLU A 666 -14.02 -36.53 17.96
N VAL A 667 -13.06 -37.17 18.62
CA VAL A 667 -11.63 -36.96 18.37
C VAL A 667 -11.20 -37.78 17.15
N ILE A 668 -10.17 -37.30 16.46
CA ILE A 668 -9.59 -37.95 15.30
C ILE A 668 -8.67 -39.10 15.78
N PRO A 669 -8.92 -40.36 15.43
CA PRO A 669 -8.05 -41.45 15.83
C PRO A 669 -6.71 -41.44 15.07
N PRO A 670 -5.66 -42.10 15.57
CA PRO A 670 -4.41 -42.31 14.81
C PRO A 670 -4.67 -43.14 13.53
N GLY A 671 -3.91 -42.83 12.46
CA GLY A 671 -4.00 -43.53 11.18
C GLY A 671 -4.06 -42.62 9.97
N GLU A 672 -4.35 -43.19 8.80
CA GLU A 672 -4.60 -42.46 7.57
C GLU A 672 -6.07 -42.03 7.54
N HIS A 673 -6.30 -40.71 7.33
CA HIS A 673 -7.64 -40.12 7.31
C HIS A 673 -7.84 -39.12 6.19
N ARG A 674 -9.11 -38.94 5.83
CA ARG A 674 -9.61 -37.82 5.04
C ARG A 674 -10.42 -36.91 5.95
N LEU A 675 -9.84 -35.79 6.30
CA LEU A 675 -10.47 -34.74 7.10
C LEU A 675 -11.06 -33.70 6.16
N ALA A 676 -12.35 -33.40 6.25
CA ALA A 676 -12.98 -32.51 5.31
C ALA A 676 -13.96 -31.53 5.96
N PHE A 677 -14.10 -30.37 5.29
CA PHE A 677 -15.18 -29.43 5.51
C PHE A 677 -16.00 -29.33 4.23
N ARG A 678 -17.32 -29.51 4.34
CA ARG A 678 -18.28 -29.34 3.26
C ARG A 678 -19.15 -28.11 3.55
N PHE A 679 -19.19 -27.16 2.65
CA PHE A 679 -20.14 -26.07 2.68
C PHE A 679 -21.22 -26.33 1.62
N THR A 680 -22.47 -26.32 2.04
CA THR A 680 -23.64 -26.41 1.16
C THR A 680 -24.37 -25.08 1.16
N ARG A 681 -24.30 -24.38 0.03
CA ARG A 681 -25.00 -23.11 -0.15
C ARG A 681 -26.51 -23.33 -0.11
N THR A 682 -27.20 -22.62 0.78
CA THR A 682 -28.66 -22.66 0.94
C THR A 682 -29.35 -21.37 0.51
N GLY A 683 -28.57 -20.32 0.25
CA GLY A 683 -29.05 -19.01 -0.18
C GLY A 683 -27.89 -18.11 -0.55
N ASP A 684 -28.16 -16.84 -0.79
CA ASP A 684 -27.13 -15.89 -1.14
C ASP A 684 -26.22 -15.63 0.06
N HIS A 685 -24.90 -15.84 -0.13
CA HIS A 685 -23.85 -15.76 0.89
C HIS A 685 -24.16 -16.49 2.22
N ARG A 686 -24.92 -17.58 2.19
CA ARG A 686 -25.26 -18.38 3.38
C ARG A 686 -25.41 -19.87 3.07
N GLY A 687 -25.16 -20.69 4.08
CA GLY A 687 -25.25 -22.13 3.94
C GLY A 687 -25.00 -22.87 5.23
N THR A 688 -24.94 -24.20 5.10
CA THR A 688 -24.60 -25.10 6.18
C THR A 688 -23.21 -25.65 5.99
N GLY A 689 -22.44 -25.77 7.06
CA GLY A 689 -21.14 -26.40 7.11
C GLY A 689 -21.20 -27.76 7.80
N GLU A 690 -20.50 -28.74 7.25
CA GLU A 690 -20.35 -30.09 7.81
C GLU A 690 -18.86 -30.44 7.91
N LEU A 691 -18.43 -30.95 9.07
CA LEU A 691 -17.12 -31.56 9.24
C LEU A 691 -17.25 -33.08 9.01
N LEU A 692 -16.29 -33.61 8.26
CA LEU A 692 -16.29 -35.05 7.90
C LEU A 692 -14.93 -35.69 8.23
N VAL A 693 -14.98 -36.88 8.79
CA VAL A 693 -13.84 -37.81 8.94
C VAL A 693 -14.15 -39.07 8.15
N ASP A 694 -13.32 -39.37 7.15
CA ASP A 694 -13.48 -40.53 6.23
C ASP A 694 -14.87 -40.65 5.55
N GLY A 695 -15.51 -39.47 5.37
CA GLY A 695 -16.82 -39.35 4.72
C GLY A 695 -18.01 -39.38 5.68
N GLU A 696 -17.82 -39.70 6.96
CA GLU A 696 -18.84 -39.62 7.99
C GLU A 696 -18.93 -38.22 8.58
N VAL A 697 -20.14 -37.67 8.75
CA VAL A 697 -20.36 -36.33 9.32
C VAL A 697 -20.15 -36.39 10.83
N VAL A 698 -19.19 -35.60 11.33
CA VAL A 698 -18.79 -35.56 12.75
C VAL A 698 -19.08 -34.18 13.42
N GLY A 699 -19.61 -33.23 12.67
CA GLY A 699 -20.02 -31.94 13.20
C GLY A 699 -20.76 -31.13 12.14
N THR A 700 -21.70 -30.29 12.57
CA THR A 700 -22.51 -29.46 11.68
C THR A 700 -22.70 -28.06 12.27
N GLY A 701 -22.92 -27.05 11.42
CA GLY A 701 -23.23 -25.70 11.86
C GLY A 701 -23.73 -24.81 10.72
N GLU A 702 -24.40 -23.73 11.08
CA GLU A 702 -24.84 -22.72 10.13
C GLU A 702 -23.74 -21.69 9.90
N ILE A 703 -23.63 -21.24 8.65
CA ILE A 703 -22.85 -20.07 8.24
C ILE A 703 -23.85 -19.11 7.61
N PRO A 704 -24.45 -18.23 8.41
CA PRO A 704 -25.55 -17.36 7.98
C PRO A 704 -25.09 -16.23 7.07
N ASP A 705 -23.77 -15.95 7.08
CA ASP A 705 -23.18 -14.85 6.35
C ASP A 705 -21.74 -15.13 5.95
N PHE A 706 -21.55 -15.59 4.72
CA PHE A 706 -20.24 -15.92 4.16
C PHE A 706 -19.66 -14.67 3.49
N THR A 707 -18.34 -14.46 3.58
CA THR A 707 -17.64 -13.33 2.96
C THR A 707 -17.98 -13.21 1.46
N PRO A 708 -18.54 -12.06 1.01
CA PRO A 708 -19.00 -11.93 -0.36
C PRO A 708 -17.88 -11.72 -1.38
N LEU A 709 -16.94 -10.78 -1.13
CA LEU A 709 -16.02 -10.29 -2.14
C LEU A 709 -14.55 -10.63 -1.86
N ARG A 710 -14.02 -10.28 -0.68
CA ARG A 710 -12.60 -10.43 -0.37
C ARG A 710 -12.34 -10.97 1.03
N PHE A 711 -11.36 -11.84 1.13
CA PHE A 711 -10.87 -12.34 2.43
C PHE A 711 -9.76 -11.46 2.99
N SER A 712 -8.95 -10.84 2.14
CA SER A 712 -7.83 -10.01 2.57
C SER A 712 -7.54 -8.89 1.58
N LEU A 713 -7.09 -7.73 2.09
CA LEU A 713 -6.49 -6.64 1.34
C LEU A 713 -4.96 -6.59 1.52
N THR A 714 -4.43 -7.37 2.44
CA THR A 714 -3.02 -7.31 2.87
C THR A 714 -2.15 -8.44 2.35
N GLY A 715 -2.58 -9.12 1.28
CA GLY A 715 -1.81 -10.17 0.61
C GLY A 715 -1.90 -11.56 1.28
N ALA A 716 -2.71 -11.75 2.32
CA ALA A 716 -2.86 -13.05 3.00
C ALA A 716 -3.54 -14.10 2.10
N GLY A 717 -2.76 -14.92 1.44
CA GLY A 717 -3.19 -15.95 0.49
C GLY A 717 -3.66 -17.25 1.13
N LEU A 718 -3.87 -18.29 0.29
CA LEU A 718 -4.21 -19.64 0.74
C LEU A 718 -2.95 -20.41 1.13
N THR A 719 -2.92 -20.94 2.36
CA THR A 719 -1.86 -21.80 2.90
C THR A 719 -2.32 -23.24 3.13
N CYS A 720 -1.38 -24.17 3.15
CA CYS A 720 -1.63 -25.59 3.40
C CYS A 720 -0.62 -26.12 4.44
N GLY A 721 -1.12 -26.60 5.59
CA GLY A 721 -0.33 -27.19 6.65
C GLY A 721 0.20 -26.20 7.70
N TYR A 722 -0.07 -24.91 7.55
CA TYR A 722 0.33 -23.85 8.49
C TYR A 722 -0.56 -22.62 8.33
N SER A 723 -0.56 -21.75 9.33
CA SER A 723 -1.03 -20.35 9.19
C SER A 723 0.16 -19.42 9.05
N GLU A 724 -0.03 -18.31 8.38
CA GLU A 724 1.01 -17.27 8.22
C GLU A 724 0.55 -15.97 8.87
N GLY A 725 1.50 -15.18 9.34
CA GLY A 725 1.25 -13.83 9.84
C GLY A 725 0.21 -13.76 10.95
N LEU A 726 -0.90 -13.07 10.70
CA LEU A 726 -2.03 -12.94 11.61
C LEU A 726 -3.02 -14.09 11.34
N PRO A 727 -3.19 -15.07 12.26
CA PRO A 727 -4.04 -16.21 12.03
C PRO A 727 -5.52 -15.84 11.91
N VAL A 728 -6.29 -16.57 11.11
CA VAL A 728 -7.74 -16.34 10.92
C VAL A 728 -8.52 -16.38 12.24
N CYS A 729 -8.10 -17.23 13.17
CA CYS A 729 -8.67 -17.33 14.52
C CYS A 729 -7.69 -16.74 15.55
N PRO A 730 -8.16 -15.85 16.45
CA PRO A 730 -7.31 -15.24 17.46
C PRO A 730 -6.85 -16.20 18.57
N GLU A 731 -7.41 -17.38 18.63
CA GLU A 731 -7.10 -18.40 19.64
C GLU A 731 -5.74 -19.06 19.40
N HIS A 732 -5.23 -19.01 18.17
CA HIS A 732 -3.92 -19.59 17.88
C HIS A 732 -2.86 -18.53 17.59
N THR A 733 -1.62 -18.99 17.64
CA THR A 733 -0.45 -18.20 17.28
C THR A 733 0.21 -18.80 16.05
N ALA A 734 0.42 -17.98 14.99
CA ALA A 734 1.14 -18.43 13.81
C ALA A 734 2.62 -18.77 14.15
N PRO A 735 3.21 -19.77 13.47
CA PRO A 735 2.70 -20.54 12.34
C PRO A 735 2.01 -21.85 12.75
N PHE A 736 0.92 -21.86 13.44
CA PHE A 736 0.20 -23.03 13.95
C PHE A 736 0.21 -24.24 12.97
N ARG A 737 1.34 -24.95 12.97
CA ARG A 737 1.62 -26.04 12.03
C ARG A 737 0.93 -27.32 12.44
N PHE A 738 0.47 -28.08 11.44
CA PHE A 738 -0.12 -29.38 11.68
C PHE A 738 0.92 -30.38 12.19
N THR A 739 0.63 -31.02 13.33
CA THR A 739 1.52 -31.96 14.01
C THR A 739 1.46 -33.39 13.42
N GLY A 740 0.57 -33.65 12.46
CA GLY A 740 0.55 -34.86 11.64
C GLY A 740 1.24 -34.61 10.28
N THR A 741 1.05 -35.57 9.34
CA THR A 741 1.53 -35.43 7.96
C THR A 741 0.38 -35.14 7.02
N ILE A 742 0.47 -34.12 6.20
CA ILE A 742 -0.47 -33.81 5.12
C ILE A 742 0.13 -34.29 3.79
N HIS A 743 -0.58 -35.16 3.07
CA HIS A 743 -0.20 -35.55 1.72
C HIS A 743 -0.61 -34.47 0.69
N ARG A 744 -1.82 -34.00 0.82
CA ARG A 744 -2.39 -32.91 -0.01
C ARG A 744 -3.69 -32.40 0.60
N VAL A 745 -4.06 -31.19 0.19
CA VAL A 745 -5.40 -30.63 0.35
C VAL A 745 -6.04 -30.49 -1.02
N VAL A 746 -7.27 -30.96 -1.14
CA VAL A 746 -8.08 -30.82 -2.36
C VAL A 746 -9.27 -29.94 -2.05
N ILE A 747 -9.50 -28.94 -2.88
CA ILE A 747 -10.69 -28.09 -2.84
C ILE A 747 -11.50 -28.35 -4.11
N ASP A 748 -12.67 -28.94 -3.94
CA ASP A 748 -13.66 -29.12 -4.99
C ASP A 748 -14.74 -28.04 -4.85
N VAL A 749 -15.07 -27.35 -5.93
CA VAL A 749 -16.05 -26.27 -5.97
C VAL A 749 -17.11 -26.54 -7.03
N ASP A 750 -18.37 -26.23 -6.70
CA ASP A 750 -19.51 -26.47 -7.60
C ASP A 750 -19.84 -25.20 -8.42
N GLY A 751 -20.31 -25.41 -9.66
CA GLY A 751 -20.81 -24.33 -10.56
C GLY A 751 -19.70 -23.41 -11.08
N GLU A 752 -20.09 -22.30 -11.66
CA GLU A 752 -19.20 -21.25 -12.17
C GLU A 752 -18.63 -20.40 -11.03
N PRO A 753 -17.46 -19.77 -11.22
CA PRO A 753 -16.91 -18.80 -10.25
C PRO A 753 -17.94 -17.72 -9.90
N HIS A 754 -18.05 -17.44 -8.62
CA HIS A 754 -18.88 -16.31 -8.20
C HIS A 754 -18.13 -15.01 -8.51
N VAL A 755 -18.76 -14.15 -9.27
CA VAL A 755 -18.38 -12.76 -9.55
C VAL A 755 -19.64 -11.94 -9.32
N ASP A 756 -19.53 -10.90 -8.54
CA ASP A 756 -20.60 -9.94 -8.26
C ASP A 756 -20.12 -8.54 -8.65
N PRO A 757 -20.27 -8.16 -9.94
CA PRO A 757 -19.74 -6.89 -10.44
C PRO A 757 -20.36 -5.68 -9.76
N ASP A 758 -21.67 -5.75 -9.45
CA ASP A 758 -22.39 -4.65 -8.79
C ASP A 758 -21.89 -4.43 -7.37
N ALA A 759 -21.68 -5.52 -6.62
CA ALA A 759 -21.13 -5.46 -5.28
C ALA A 759 -19.65 -4.97 -5.29
N GLU A 760 -18.85 -5.42 -6.25
CA GLU A 760 -17.47 -4.94 -6.41
C GLU A 760 -17.43 -3.46 -6.84
N ALA A 761 -18.37 -3.01 -7.68
CA ALA A 761 -18.52 -1.62 -8.05
C ALA A 761 -18.87 -0.76 -6.83
N GLN A 762 -19.89 -1.18 -6.07
CA GLN A 762 -20.31 -0.45 -4.87
C GLN A 762 -19.18 -0.37 -3.84
N ALA A 763 -18.43 -1.45 -3.63
CA ALA A 763 -17.27 -1.45 -2.76
C ALA A 763 -16.21 -0.47 -3.25
N GLY A 764 -15.87 -0.51 -4.55
CA GLY A 764 -14.91 0.41 -5.17
C GLY A 764 -15.31 1.88 -5.01
N ILE A 765 -16.59 2.21 -5.21
CA ILE A 765 -17.10 3.60 -5.04
C ILE A 765 -17.01 4.04 -3.57
N THR A 766 -17.28 3.14 -2.63
CA THR A 766 -17.29 3.48 -1.20
C THR A 766 -15.88 3.69 -0.64
N THR A 767 -14.90 2.99 -1.19
CA THR A 767 -13.51 2.97 -0.70
C THR A 767 -12.59 3.91 -1.47
N GLN A 768 -13.05 4.46 -2.57
CA GLN A 768 -12.29 5.39 -3.41
C GLN A 768 -12.90 6.82 -3.28
#